data_9cb6f3c80ac3f21b82dbf00c217a0a96
#
_entry.id   9cb6f3c80ac3f21b82dbf00c217a0a96
#
_cell.length_a   1.000
_cell.length_b   1.000
_cell.length_c   1.000
_cell.angle_alpha   90.00
_cell.angle_beta   90.00
_cell.angle_gamma   90.00
#
_symmetry.space_group_name_H-M   'P 1'
#
loop_
_entity.id
_entity.type
_entity.pdbx_description
1 polymer ?
#
loop_
_entity_poly.entity_id
_entity_poly.type
_entity_poly.pdbx_seq_one_letter_code
_entity_poly.pdbx_strand_id
1 'polypeptide(L)'
;MEDGGPSQTAHRVAAHRLDFTRVPADYGDPAADHALAVDVAAGRRAPAGRMHDYLAARTSFFDRTVTGALGRGVAQVVVGAAGYDGRAFRYAKPGVRWFEVDHPATQRDKLRRLERLGLDASHVRFVEADFTRDPVADRLRAAGLDPDEPTLFLLEGVAVYLEPAVLEDVLRQFRQVAAPGSSLAISVSLSRPRGDTARARFQAMVAALGEPARSTFEAGEAEALLARTGWHLPAGAGDGQPTADGRDRLRAAGLLLASVGPTTPARPQSRRPQSRQPQSPQPQSPQPQSPQPRPAARQTPRRPPAPEPSQPSHELNGALPLSALLSQALVAFTIEFDNEAEHRLAHRTTSHGASAPADAAPAPWLVSLAMWENCMRYVTGEPITVGDLEARARTGTNLDGMRRWGYITIDGTARKVHNGRPGAGAVLRATAAGLRAREVWRPLSALIEQRWRERFGADRLGRLRDPLTSVVSRLDPGLPDCLPILGGALLSQEPDPGLPPRPGGIAPEALPLSALLSRVLLCFALEYEREAELSVAVAANVLRVLGPEGTRPRDLPAPTGTSKESVRWALGILTRGDLAAEEPDPAASRGKVTRLTPRGVDAQRLYHELTAEIERRWHDRFTPAVTAALRAALEPLAVGQPPPLFAGIEPYPDNWRASVRRPGILPHFPMVLHRGGYPDGS
;
A
#
# COMPACT_ATOMS: atom_id res chain seq x y z
N MET A 1 -19.60 -19.91 17.38
CA MET A 1 -20.72 -19.85 16.40
C MET A 1 -21.96 -20.25 17.17
N GLU A 2 -22.82 -19.27 17.50
CA GLU A 2 -23.97 -19.54 18.39
C GLU A 2 -25.18 -20.15 17.67
N ASP A 3 -25.26 -20.11 16.33
CA ASP A 3 -26.48 -20.49 15.59
C ASP A 3 -26.36 -21.71 14.65
N GLY A 4 -25.32 -22.52 14.73
CA GLY A 4 -25.17 -23.71 13.88
C GLY A 4 -25.14 -23.45 12.35
N GLY A 5 -25.05 -22.21 11.91
CA GLY A 5 -24.95 -21.82 10.52
C GLY A 5 -23.49 -21.79 10.01
N PRO A 6 -23.28 -21.70 8.67
CA PRO A 6 -21.96 -21.57 8.09
C PRO A 6 -21.33 -20.21 8.40
N SER A 7 -19.98 -20.13 8.46
CA SER A 7 -19.24 -18.93 8.81
C SER A 7 -19.49 -17.76 7.84
N GLN A 8 -19.97 -16.63 8.38
CA GLN A 8 -20.24 -15.41 7.61
C GLN A 8 -18.95 -14.67 7.23
N THR A 9 -17.91 -14.75 8.06
CA THR A 9 -16.60 -14.16 7.74
C THR A 9 -15.91 -14.94 6.63
N ALA A 10 -16.05 -16.26 6.57
CA ALA A 10 -15.55 -17.09 5.47
C ALA A 10 -16.18 -16.71 4.11
N HIS A 11 -17.49 -16.41 4.08
CA HIS A 11 -18.16 -15.90 2.88
C HIS A 11 -17.56 -14.57 2.39
N ARG A 12 -17.27 -13.64 3.30
CA ARG A 12 -16.67 -12.36 2.94
C ARG A 12 -15.24 -12.50 2.41
N VAL A 13 -14.46 -13.39 3.02
CA VAL A 13 -13.08 -13.67 2.55
C VAL A 13 -13.09 -14.26 1.14
N ALA A 14 -14.04 -15.17 0.83
CA ALA A 14 -14.18 -15.71 -0.51
C ALA A 14 -14.43 -14.62 -1.57
N ALA A 15 -15.29 -13.63 -1.27
CA ALA A 15 -15.51 -12.50 -2.17
C ALA A 15 -14.24 -11.66 -2.40
N HIS A 16 -13.41 -11.46 -1.36
CA HIS A 16 -12.12 -10.78 -1.51
C HIS A 16 -11.13 -11.58 -2.38
N ARG A 17 -11.12 -12.92 -2.24
CA ARG A 17 -10.19 -13.80 -3.00
C ARG A 17 -10.41 -13.74 -4.51
N LEU A 18 -11.59 -13.35 -5.00
CA LEU A 18 -11.87 -13.16 -6.43
C LEU A 18 -10.98 -12.09 -7.08
N ASP A 19 -10.62 -11.06 -6.33
CA ASP A 19 -9.85 -9.93 -6.81
C ASP A 19 -8.34 -10.10 -6.57
N PHE A 20 -7.90 -11.19 -5.91
CA PHE A 20 -6.49 -11.38 -5.56
C PHE A 20 -5.70 -12.07 -6.66
N THR A 21 -4.47 -11.57 -6.86
CA THR A 21 -3.48 -12.30 -7.63
C THR A 21 -2.97 -13.49 -6.81
N ARG A 22 -3.23 -14.69 -7.31
CA ARG A 22 -2.82 -15.93 -6.67
C ARG A 22 -1.46 -16.40 -7.23
N VAL A 23 -0.69 -17.12 -6.42
CA VAL A 23 0.59 -17.68 -6.84
C VAL A 23 0.35 -18.75 -7.91
N PRO A 24 1.01 -18.68 -9.09
CA PRO A 24 0.84 -19.69 -10.13
C PRO A 24 1.55 -21.00 -9.77
N ALA A 25 1.02 -22.11 -10.27
CA ALA A 25 1.65 -23.43 -10.25
C ALA A 25 1.39 -24.14 -11.58
N ASP A 26 2.28 -25.06 -11.95
CA ASP A 26 2.15 -25.86 -13.19
C ASP A 26 1.27 -27.11 -12.95
N TYR A 27 0.56 -27.18 -11.83
CA TYR A 27 -0.34 -28.23 -11.40
C TYR A 27 -1.58 -27.66 -10.72
N GLY A 28 -2.61 -28.49 -10.55
CA GLY A 28 -3.88 -28.12 -9.91
C GLY A 28 -4.88 -27.50 -10.87
N ASP A 29 -6.03 -27.12 -10.32
CA ASP A 29 -7.14 -26.52 -11.06
C ASP A 29 -7.51 -25.12 -10.49
N PRO A 30 -6.92 -24.05 -11.01
CA PRO A 30 -7.27 -22.69 -10.66
C PRO A 30 -8.73 -22.31 -10.98
N ALA A 31 -9.36 -23.00 -11.97
CA ALA A 31 -10.73 -22.71 -12.35
C ALA A 31 -11.72 -23.26 -11.30
N ALA A 32 -11.44 -24.42 -10.72
CA ALA A 32 -12.23 -24.98 -9.62
C ALA A 32 -12.20 -24.10 -8.38
N ASP A 33 -11.01 -23.61 -7.96
CA ASP A 33 -10.91 -22.64 -6.85
C ASP A 33 -11.69 -21.35 -7.15
N HIS A 34 -11.61 -20.85 -8.38
CA HIS A 34 -12.34 -19.65 -8.79
C HIS A 34 -13.85 -19.87 -8.80
N ALA A 35 -14.32 -21.01 -9.34
CA ALA A 35 -15.74 -21.35 -9.39
C ALA A 35 -16.35 -21.45 -7.98
N LEU A 36 -15.65 -22.10 -7.04
CA LEU A 36 -16.05 -22.14 -5.64
C LEU A 36 -16.13 -20.73 -5.02
N ALA A 37 -15.12 -19.90 -5.23
CA ALA A 37 -15.10 -18.53 -4.70
C ALA A 37 -16.23 -17.66 -5.28
N VAL A 38 -16.55 -17.79 -6.58
CA VAL A 38 -17.68 -17.11 -7.23
C VAL A 38 -19.01 -17.53 -6.63
N ASP A 39 -19.23 -18.84 -6.48
CA ASP A 39 -20.46 -19.38 -5.91
C ASP A 39 -20.66 -18.92 -4.45
N VAL A 40 -19.61 -18.96 -3.64
CA VAL A 40 -19.64 -18.50 -2.24
C VAL A 40 -19.87 -17.00 -2.14
N ALA A 41 -19.25 -16.21 -3.01
CA ALA A 41 -19.43 -14.76 -3.03
C ALA A 41 -20.87 -14.36 -3.41
N ALA A 42 -21.59 -15.19 -4.15
CA ALA A 42 -22.97 -14.96 -4.56
C ALA A 42 -23.23 -13.54 -5.11
N GLY A 43 -22.37 -13.08 -6.00
CA GLY A 43 -22.41 -11.73 -6.60
C GLY A 43 -21.97 -10.58 -5.68
N ARG A 44 -21.59 -10.84 -4.44
CA ARG A 44 -21.04 -9.83 -3.53
C ARG A 44 -19.67 -9.39 -4.01
N ARG A 45 -19.44 -8.08 -4.07
CA ARG A 45 -18.11 -7.51 -4.32
C ARG A 45 -17.44 -7.15 -2.99
N ALA A 46 -16.17 -7.47 -2.89
CA ALA A 46 -15.36 -7.09 -1.74
C ALA A 46 -15.03 -5.59 -1.79
N PRO A 47 -15.18 -4.84 -0.68
CA PRO A 47 -14.80 -3.45 -0.64
C PRO A 47 -13.27 -3.32 -0.70
N ALA A 48 -12.77 -2.39 -1.52
CA ALA A 48 -11.37 -2.01 -1.53
C ALA A 48 -10.96 -1.32 -0.21
N GLY A 49 -9.68 -1.42 0.18
CA GLY A 49 -9.13 -0.74 1.34
C GLY A 49 -8.16 -1.61 2.15
N ARG A 50 -7.72 -1.11 3.29
CA ARG A 50 -6.68 -1.77 4.12
C ARG A 50 -6.94 -3.24 4.45
N MET A 51 -8.20 -3.61 4.66
CA MET A 51 -8.57 -5.01 4.91
C MET A 51 -8.37 -5.85 3.65
N HIS A 52 -8.75 -5.35 2.49
CA HIS A 52 -8.51 -5.99 1.20
C HIS A 52 -7.01 -6.20 0.96
N ASP A 53 -6.19 -5.16 1.19
CA ASP A 53 -4.73 -5.23 1.02
C ASP A 53 -4.09 -6.23 1.99
N TYR A 54 -4.53 -6.24 3.25
CA TYR A 54 -4.09 -7.23 4.23
C TYR A 54 -4.48 -8.66 3.84
N LEU A 55 -5.72 -8.87 3.40
CA LEU A 55 -6.19 -10.18 2.96
C LEU A 55 -5.46 -10.65 1.70
N ALA A 56 -5.12 -9.76 0.78
CA ALA A 56 -4.31 -10.06 -0.40
C ALA A 56 -2.88 -10.50 -0.01
N ALA A 57 -2.22 -9.75 0.88
CA ALA A 57 -0.89 -10.09 1.39
C ALA A 57 -0.91 -11.43 2.15
N ARG A 58 -1.93 -11.66 2.99
CA ARG A 58 -2.14 -12.91 3.71
C ARG A 58 -2.32 -14.08 2.74
N THR A 59 -3.22 -13.96 1.78
CA THR A 59 -3.45 -15.01 0.78
C THR A 59 -2.18 -15.33 0.00
N SER A 60 -1.42 -14.31 -0.42
CA SER A 60 -0.13 -14.49 -1.11
C SER A 60 0.91 -15.20 -0.24
N PHE A 61 0.98 -14.89 1.06
CA PHE A 61 1.86 -15.58 2.01
C PHE A 61 1.54 -17.08 2.10
N PHE A 62 0.27 -17.43 2.30
CA PHE A 62 -0.16 -18.83 2.40
C PHE A 62 0.03 -19.57 1.06
N ASP A 63 -0.26 -18.94 -0.06
CA ASP A 63 -0.06 -19.54 -1.39
C ASP A 63 1.43 -19.86 -1.65
N ARG A 64 2.33 -18.92 -1.34
CA ARG A 64 3.78 -19.16 -1.47
C ARG A 64 4.27 -20.26 -0.54
N THR A 65 3.72 -20.32 0.68
CA THR A 65 4.08 -21.36 1.63
C THR A 65 3.66 -22.74 1.12
N VAL A 66 2.44 -22.85 0.56
CA VAL A 66 1.96 -24.09 -0.06
C VAL A 66 2.83 -24.49 -1.26
N THR A 67 2.99 -23.60 -2.25
CA THR A 67 3.76 -23.93 -3.45
C THR A 67 5.21 -24.26 -3.14
N GLY A 68 5.82 -23.55 -2.17
CA GLY A 68 7.17 -23.84 -1.69
C GLY A 68 7.29 -25.19 -0.98
N ALA A 69 6.33 -25.57 -0.14
CA ALA A 69 6.32 -26.88 0.52
C ALA A 69 6.13 -28.04 -0.48
N LEU A 70 5.18 -27.90 -1.42
CA LEU A 70 4.95 -28.87 -2.49
C LEU A 70 6.16 -29.00 -3.43
N GLY A 71 6.88 -27.90 -3.65
CA GLY A 71 8.15 -27.90 -4.41
C GLY A 71 9.28 -28.64 -3.69
N ARG A 72 9.28 -28.67 -2.35
CA ARG A 72 10.23 -29.45 -1.55
C ARG A 72 9.81 -30.91 -1.32
N GLY A 73 8.71 -31.36 -1.90
CA GLY A 73 8.24 -32.76 -1.82
C GLY A 73 7.35 -33.05 -0.61
N VAL A 74 6.80 -32.05 0.07
CA VAL A 74 5.79 -32.29 1.12
C VAL A 74 4.55 -32.92 0.48
N ALA A 75 4.14 -34.09 0.98
CA ALA A 75 3.05 -34.88 0.44
C ALA A 75 1.73 -34.78 1.23
N GLN A 76 1.72 -34.04 2.34
CA GLN A 76 0.54 -33.84 3.17
C GLN A 76 0.33 -32.37 3.50
N VAL A 77 -0.88 -31.86 3.29
CA VAL A 77 -1.29 -30.48 3.65
C VAL A 77 -2.55 -30.52 4.49
N VAL A 78 -2.52 -29.92 5.67
CA VAL A 78 -3.67 -29.76 6.56
C VAL A 78 -4.10 -28.30 6.56
N VAL A 79 -5.36 -28.01 6.22
CA VAL A 79 -5.98 -26.69 6.28
C VAL A 79 -6.93 -26.65 7.46
N GLY A 80 -6.54 -26.01 8.54
CA GLY A 80 -7.40 -25.86 9.73
C GLY A 80 -8.34 -24.68 9.60
N ALA A 81 -9.60 -24.85 9.97
CA ALA A 81 -10.70 -23.91 9.72
C ALA A 81 -10.76 -23.51 8.24
N ALA A 82 -10.85 -24.54 7.39
CA ALA A 82 -10.69 -24.38 5.93
C ALA A 82 -11.74 -23.46 5.31
N GLY A 83 -12.93 -23.32 5.88
CA GLY A 83 -14.00 -22.49 5.35
C GLY A 83 -14.27 -22.82 3.88
N TYR A 84 -14.15 -21.79 3.05
CA TYR A 84 -14.24 -21.94 1.59
C TYR A 84 -12.87 -21.77 0.92
N ASP A 85 -11.82 -22.28 1.55
CA ASP A 85 -10.48 -22.30 0.94
C ASP A 85 -10.47 -23.22 -0.29
N GLY A 86 -10.03 -22.72 -1.43
CA GLY A 86 -9.94 -23.48 -2.66
C GLY A 86 -8.51 -23.94 -3.01
N ARG A 87 -7.55 -23.81 -2.08
CA ARG A 87 -6.15 -24.21 -2.33
C ARG A 87 -5.97 -25.68 -2.62
N ALA A 88 -6.79 -26.54 -2.00
CA ALA A 88 -6.77 -27.95 -2.27
C ALA A 88 -7.07 -28.28 -3.75
N PHE A 89 -7.87 -27.46 -4.43
CA PHE A 89 -8.12 -27.55 -5.87
C PHE A 89 -7.03 -26.82 -6.65
N ARG A 90 -6.77 -25.55 -6.32
CA ARG A 90 -5.80 -24.70 -7.04
C ARG A 90 -4.42 -25.29 -7.11
N TYR A 91 -4.00 -26.00 -6.06
CA TYR A 91 -2.65 -26.57 -5.91
C TYR A 91 -2.72 -28.11 -5.78
N ALA A 92 -3.76 -28.74 -6.31
CA ALA A 92 -3.83 -30.18 -6.42
C ALA A 92 -2.63 -30.71 -7.21
N LYS A 93 -1.83 -31.57 -6.58
CA LYS A 93 -0.65 -32.16 -7.20
C LYS A 93 -0.71 -33.69 -7.00
N PRO A 94 -0.47 -34.50 -8.03
CA PRO A 94 -0.45 -35.95 -7.88
C PRO A 94 0.46 -36.39 -6.73
N GLY A 95 -0.03 -37.31 -5.90
CA GLY A 95 0.68 -37.81 -4.72
C GLY A 95 0.60 -36.91 -3.48
N VAL A 96 -0.07 -35.76 -3.52
CA VAL A 96 -0.31 -34.91 -2.36
C VAL A 96 -1.70 -35.13 -1.80
N ARG A 97 -1.78 -35.41 -0.52
CA ARG A 97 -3.05 -35.57 0.23
C ARG A 97 -3.39 -34.26 0.93
N TRP A 98 -4.62 -33.80 0.76
CA TRP A 98 -5.15 -32.62 1.41
C TRP A 98 -6.15 -33.02 2.50
N PHE A 99 -6.02 -32.40 3.68
CA PHE A 99 -6.95 -32.56 4.80
C PHE A 99 -7.55 -31.20 5.13
N GLU A 100 -8.84 -31.06 5.00
CA GLU A 100 -9.57 -29.85 5.38
C GLU A 100 -10.33 -30.09 6.68
N VAL A 101 -9.89 -29.44 7.74
CA VAL A 101 -10.51 -29.51 9.06
C VAL A 101 -11.39 -28.29 9.25
N ASP A 102 -12.68 -28.48 9.51
CA ASP A 102 -13.60 -27.36 9.76
C ASP A 102 -14.79 -27.78 10.62
N HIS A 103 -15.48 -26.77 11.14
CA HIS A 103 -16.75 -26.97 11.85
C HIS A 103 -17.78 -27.65 10.95
N PRO A 104 -18.55 -28.66 11.48
CA PRO A 104 -19.45 -29.48 10.66
C PRO A 104 -20.46 -28.68 9.81
N ALA A 105 -20.97 -27.55 10.31
CA ALA A 105 -21.92 -26.71 9.58
C ALA A 105 -21.32 -26.08 8.32
N THR A 106 -20.10 -25.51 8.42
CA THR A 106 -19.38 -24.88 7.31
C THR A 106 -18.93 -25.93 6.29
N GLN A 107 -18.40 -27.06 6.79
CA GLN A 107 -17.94 -28.15 5.92
C GLN A 107 -19.11 -28.77 5.10
N ARG A 108 -20.26 -29.01 5.71
CA ARG A 108 -21.44 -29.46 4.99
C ARG A 108 -21.95 -28.49 3.93
N ASP A 109 -21.86 -27.18 4.19
CA ASP A 109 -22.22 -26.19 3.18
C ASP A 109 -21.22 -26.20 2.02
N LYS A 110 -19.92 -26.30 2.30
CA LYS A 110 -18.88 -26.43 1.28
C LYS A 110 -19.09 -27.67 0.41
N LEU A 111 -19.34 -28.82 1.01
CA LEU A 111 -19.58 -30.09 0.27
C LEU A 111 -20.76 -29.97 -0.68
N ARG A 112 -21.91 -29.41 -0.23
CA ARG A 112 -23.06 -29.17 -1.10
C ARG A 112 -22.75 -28.25 -2.29
N ARG A 113 -21.88 -27.28 -2.09
CA ARG A 113 -21.42 -26.36 -3.17
C ARG A 113 -20.53 -27.06 -4.16
N LEU A 114 -19.58 -27.87 -3.69
CA LEU A 114 -18.70 -28.67 -4.54
C LEU A 114 -19.49 -29.64 -5.40
N GLU A 115 -20.48 -30.35 -4.82
CA GLU A 115 -21.38 -31.25 -5.54
C GLU A 115 -22.18 -30.50 -6.62
N ARG A 116 -22.81 -29.36 -6.26
CA ARG A 116 -23.59 -28.54 -7.21
C ARG A 116 -22.74 -28.01 -8.35
N LEU A 117 -21.48 -27.70 -8.11
CA LEU A 117 -20.52 -27.20 -9.10
C LEU A 117 -19.87 -28.33 -9.91
N GLY A 118 -20.10 -29.60 -9.55
CA GLY A 118 -19.47 -30.73 -10.21
C GLY A 118 -17.95 -30.78 -10.04
N LEU A 119 -17.42 -30.27 -8.92
CA LEU A 119 -15.97 -30.20 -8.68
C LEU A 119 -15.49 -31.52 -8.06
N ASP A 120 -14.44 -32.11 -8.65
CA ASP A 120 -13.82 -33.33 -8.11
C ASP A 120 -12.99 -33.00 -6.86
N ALA A 121 -13.45 -33.48 -5.72
CA ALA A 121 -12.78 -33.35 -4.43
C ALA A 121 -12.20 -34.68 -3.90
N SER A 122 -12.03 -35.68 -4.73
CA SER A 122 -11.59 -37.04 -4.34
C SER A 122 -10.22 -37.07 -3.66
N HIS A 123 -9.36 -36.10 -3.97
CA HIS A 123 -8.02 -35.91 -3.40
C HIS A 123 -8.03 -35.15 -2.06
N VAL A 124 -9.20 -34.68 -1.60
CA VAL A 124 -9.36 -33.96 -0.33
C VAL A 124 -10.02 -34.85 0.70
N ARG A 125 -9.48 -34.91 1.90
CA ARG A 125 -10.07 -35.54 3.08
C ARG A 125 -10.73 -34.46 3.94
N PHE A 126 -12.04 -34.47 4.00
CA PHE A 126 -12.82 -33.56 4.82
C PHE A 126 -12.96 -34.13 6.23
N VAL A 127 -12.47 -33.36 7.22
CA VAL A 127 -12.40 -33.74 8.62
C VAL A 127 -13.29 -32.80 9.43
N GLU A 128 -14.47 -33.26 9.82
CA GLU A 128 -15.37 -32.49 10.69
C GLU A 128 -14.76 -32.34 12.08
N ALA A 129 -14.52 -31.10 12.55
CA ALA A 129 -14.06 -30.87 13.92
C ALA A 129 -14.43 -29.47 14.43
N ASP A 130 -14.95 -29.41 15.65
CA ASP A 130 -15.06 -28.20 16.44
C ASP A 130 -13.79 -28.06 17.30
N PHE A 131 -12.94 -27.09 17.03
CA PHE A 131 -11.67 -26.87 17.74
C PHE A 131 -11.82 -26.65 19.24
N THR A 132 -13.04 -26.35 19.72
CA THR A 132 -13.29 -26.13 21.15
C THR A 132 -13.60 -27.44 21.91
N ARG A 133 -13.83 -28.55 21.21
CA ARG A 133 -14.35 -29.79 21.83
C ARG A 133 -13.68 -31.08 21.33
N ASP A 134 -13.25 -31.07 20.05
CA ASP A 134 -12.89 -32.30 19.36
C ASP A 134 -11.40 -32.60 19.39
N PRO A 135 -11.01 -33.88 19.50
CA PRO A 135 -9.61 -34.28 19.41
C PRO A 135 -9.14 -34.27 17.95
N VAL A 136 -8.70 -33.12 17.47
CA VAL A 136 -8.34 -32.88 16.07
C VAL A 136 -7.22 -33.82 15.61
N ALA A 137 -6.23 -34.07 16.45
CA ALA A 137 -5.12 -34.99 16.14
C ALA A 137 -5.61 -36.40 15.82
N ASP A 138 -6.56 -36.92 16.60
CA ASP A 138 -7.10 -38.28 16.40
C ASP A 138 -7.99 -38.35 15.17
N ARG A 139 -8.77 -37.29 14.91
CA ARG A 139 -9.61 -37.19 13.69
C ARG A 139 -8.75 -37.13 12.43
N LEU A 140 -7.61 -36.41 12.46
CA LEU A 140 -6.67 -36.38 11.35
C LEU A 140 -6.05 -37.74 11.08
N ARG A 141 -5.63 -38.47 12.13
CA ARG A 141 -5.11 -39.85 12.01
C ARG A 141 -6.20 -40.77 11.41
N ALA A 142 -7.42 -40.70 11.93
CA ALA A 142 -8.54 -41.49 11.42
C ALA A 142 -8.87 -41.17 9.94
N ALA A 143 -8.62 -39.95 9.48
CA ALA A 143 -8.76 -39.56 8.09
C ALA A 143 -7.57 -40.00 7.20
N GLY A 144 -6.54 -40.65 7.77
CA GLY A 144 -5.39 -41.17 7.05
C GLY A 144 -4.21 -40.23 6.95
N LEU A 145 -4.09 -39.24 7.85
CA LEU A 145 -2.87 -38.47 8.00
C LEU A 145 -1.77 -39.36 8.59
N ASP A 146 -0.64 -39.41 7.92
CA ASP A 146 0.53 -40.16 8.38
C ASP A 146 1.40 -39.28 9.27
N PRO A 147 1.53 -39.59 10.58
CA PRO A 147 2.32 -38.79 11.51
C PRO A 147 3.84 -38.92 11.30
N ASP A 148 4.29 -39.84 10.49
CA ASP A 148 5.71 -40.06 10.18
C ASP A 148 6.15 -39.32 8.91
N GLU A 149 5.20 -38.78 8.13
CA GLU A 149 5.48 -37.97 6.94
C GLU A 149 5.44 -36.46 7.23
N PRO A 150 6.39 -35.67 6.69
CA PRO A 150 6.35 -34.21 6.81
C PRO A 150 5.06 -33.60 6.28
N THR A 151 4.44 -32.77 7.09
CA THR A 151 3.14 -32.15 6.83
C THR A 151 3.24 -30.63 6.89
N LEU A 152 2.57 -29.94 5.95
CA LEU A 152 2.33 -28.51 6.04
C LEU A 152 0.96 -28.24 6.69
N PHE A 153 0.97 -27.56 7.83
CA PHE A 153 -0.24 -27.10 8.52
C PHE A 153 -0.50 -25.62 8.19
N LEU A 154 -1.77 -25.30 7.88
CA LEU A 154 -2.23 -23.94 7.58
C LEU A 154 -3.34 -23.54 8.57
N LEU A 155 -3.16 -22.38 9.23
CA LEU A 155 -4.19 -21.75 10.08
C LEU A 155 -4.39 -20.30 9.61
N GLU A 156 -5.16 -20.11 8.53
CA GLU A 156 -5.41 -18.81 7.93
C GLU A 156 -6.68 -18.15 8.50
N GLY A 157 -6.50 -17.03 9.22
CA GLY A 157 -7.61 -16.15 9.61
C GLY A 157 -8.51 -16.68 10.70
N VAL A 158 -8.15 -17.78 11.37
CA VAL A 158 -8.96 -18.41 12.42
C VAL A 158 -8.49 -18.04 13.83
N ALA A 159 -7.18 -17.86 14.04
CA ALA A 159 -6.62 -17.65 15.37
C ALA A 159 -7.30 -16.51 16.15
N VAL A 160 -7.71 -15.45 15.46
CA VAL A 160 -8.39 -14.29 16.06
C VAL A 160 -9.75 -14.63 16.68
N TYR A 161 -10.40 -15.70 16.26
CA TYR A 161 -11.73 -16.15 16.74
C TYR A 161 -11.66 -17.20 17.83
N LEU A 162 -10.48 -17.75 18.10
CA LEU A 162 -10.27 -18.76 19.14
C LEU A 162 -9.80 -18.08 20.44
N GLU A 163 -10.30 -18.59 21.57
CA GLU A 163 -9.69 -18.23 22.87
C GLU A 163 -8.23 -18.68 22.91
N PRO A 164 -7.31 -17.95 23.56
CA PRO A 164 -5.89 -18.29 23.58
C PRO A 164 -5.61 -19.75 24.00
N ALA A 165 -6.35 -20.26 24.97
CA ALA A 165 -6.20 -21.66 25.44
C ALA A 165 -6.62 -22.68 24.38
N VAL A 166 -7.69 -22.40 23.61
CA VAL A 166 -8.14 -23.25 22.51
C VAL A 166 -7.14 -23.26 21.38
N LEU A 167 -6.61 -22.07 21.01
CA LEU A 167 -5.55 -21.97 19.99
C LEU A 167 -4.30 -22.76 20.41
N GLU A 168 -3.89 -22.62 21.67
CA GLU A 168 -2.75 -23.36 22.21
C GLU A 168 -2.96 -24.87 22.15
N ASP A 169 -4.17 -25.37 22.44
CA ASP A 169 -4.50 -26.78 22.35
C ASP A 169 -4.48 -27.28 20.89
N VAL A 170 -5.07 -26.55 19.95
CA VAL A 170 -5.03 -26.89 18.52
C VAL A 170 -3.57 -26.97 18.01
N LEU A 171 -2.71 -26.04 18.42
CA LEU A 171 -1.30 -26.04 18.03
C LEU A 171 -0.57 -27.26 18.60
N ARG A 172 -0.86 -27.67 19.85
CA ARG A 172 -0.33 -28.90 20.44
C ARG A 172 -0.82 -30.14 19.72
N GLN A 173 -2.10 -30.19 19.36
CA GLN A 173 -2.68 -31.31 18.62
C GLN A 173 -2.06 -31.45 17.23
N PHE A 174 -1.86 -30.35 16.50
CA PHE A 174 -1.11 -30.38 15.24
C PHE A 174 0.34 -30.86 15.43
N ARG A 175 0.96 -30.44 16.53
CA ARG A 175 2.34 -30.87 16.85
C ARG A 175 2.42 -32.37 17.12
N GLN A 176 1.39 -33.00 17.70
CA GLN A 176 1.32 -34.44 17.98
C GLN A 176 1.32 -35.32 16.72
N VAL A 177 0.91 -34.75 15.58
CA VAL A 177 0.82 -35.45 14.29
C VAL A 177 1.79 -34.87 13.25
N ALA A 178 2.76 -34.10 13.69
CA ALA A 178 3.75 -33.43 12.84
C ALA A 178 5.10 -34.15 12.92
N ALA A 179 5.52 -34.83 11.85
CA ALA A 179 6.86 -35.41 11.70
C ALA A 179 7.96 -34.34 11.69
N PRO A 180 9.23 -34.71 11.95
CA PRO A 180 10.38 -33.86 11.65
C PRO A 180 10.32 -33.37 10.20
N GLY A 181 10.59 -32.07 9.96
CA GLY A 181 10.44 -31.43 8.64
C GLY A 181 9.05 -30.85 8.36
N SER A 182 8.08 -31.09 9.23
CA SER A 182 6.77 -30.43 9.16
C SER A 182 6.88 -28.93 9.47
N SER A 183 5.94 -28.17 8.89
CA SER A 183 5.87 -26.71 9.09
C SER A 183 4.43 -26.25 9.32
N LEU A 184 4.29 -25.13 10.02
CA LEU A 184 3.01 -24.47 10.33
C LEU A 184 3.04 -23.04 9.82
N ALA A 185 2.13 -22.69 8.94
CA ALA A 185 1.83 -21.31 8.61
C ALA A 185 0.59 -20.84 9.36
N ILE A 186 0.70 -19.73 10.06
CA ILE A 186 -0.39 -19.18 10.87
C ILE A 186 -0.49 -17.65 10.69
N SER A 187 -1.72 -17.14 10.67
CA SER A 187 -1.98 -15.71 10.79
C SER A 187 -2.60 -15.39 12.15
N VAL A 188 -1.96 -14.49 12.89
CA VAL A 188 -2.41 -14.03 14.21
C VAL A 188 -2.74 -12.55 14.20
N SER A 189 -3.64 -12.11 15.10
CA SER A 189 -3.90 -10.70 15.32
C SER A 189 -2.88 -10.15 16.30
N LEU A 190 -2.02 -9.21 15.84
CA LEU A 190 -1.05 -8.56 16.72
C LEU A 190 -1.63 -7.28 17.32
N SER A 191 -1.36 -7.09 18.61
CA SER A 191 -1.61 -5.85 19.32
C SER A 191 -0.65 -4.77 18.82
N ARG A 192 -1.18 -3.60 18.49
CA ARG A 192 -0.36 -2.41 18.21
C ARG A 192 -0.54 -1.40 19.33
N PRO A 193 0.52 -0.67 19.73
CA PRO A 193 0.40 0.35 20.76
C PRO A 193 -0.65 1.40 20.37
N ARG A 194 -1.59 1.63 21.26
CA ARG A 194 -2.60 2.69 21.37
C ARG A 194 -3.23 3.27 20.09
N GLY A 195 -4.56 3.14 19.98
CA GLY A 195 -5.41 3.96 19.09
C GLY A 195 -5.88 3.31 17.79
N ASP A 196 -5.95 1.99 17.68
CA ASP A 196 -6.36 1.32 16.43
C ASP A 196 -7.89 1.33 16.26
N THR A 197 -8.42 2.46 15.76
CA THR A 197 -9.84 2.60 15.38
C THR A 197 -10.24 1.62 14.28
N ALA A 198 -9.32 1.18 13.43
CA ALA A 198 -9.57 0.18 12.39
C ALA A 198 -9.83 -1.19 13.03
N ARG A 199 -9.10 -1.50 14.09
CA ARG A 199 -9.28 -2.73 14.87
C ARG A 199 -10.59 -2.72 15.64
N ALA A 200 -10.93 -1.63 16.33
CA ALA A 200 -12.21 -1.51 17.01
C ALA A 200 -13.39 -1.68 16.04
N ARG A 201 -13.27 -1.13 14.82
CA ARG A 201 -14.25 -1.35 13.74
C ARG A 201 -14.28 -2.80 13.26
N PHE A 202 -13.13 -3.43 13.11
CA PHE A 202 -13.06 -4.85 12.75
C PHE A 202 -13.72 -5.71 13.84
N GLN A 203 -13.37 -5.50 15.12
CA GLN A 203 -13.98 -6.23 16.24
C GLN A 203 -15.50 -6.04 16.31
N ALA A 204 -15.98 -4.81 16.15
CA ALA A 204 -17.42 -4.53 16.08
C ALA A 204 -18.09 -5.21 14.89
N MET A 205 -17.44 -5.22 13.72
CA MET A 205 -17.96 -5.84 12.51
C MET A 205 -18.08 -7.36 12.65
N VAL A 206 -17.05 -8.04 13.18
CA VAL A 206 -17.08 -9.50 13.33
C VAL A 206 -17.99 -9.94 14.47
N ALA A 207 -18.09 -9.13 15.53
CA ALA A 207 -19.07 -9.34 16.61
C ALA A 207 -20.52 -9.24 16.09
N ALA A 208 -20.81 -8.27 15.21
CA ALA A 208 -22.13 -8.15 14.57
C ALA A 208 -22.47 -9.31 13.63
N LEU A 209 -21.48 -10.12 13.23
CA LEU A 209 -21.67 -11.35 12.45
C LEU A 209 -21.80 -12.61 13.31
N GLY A 210 -21.85 -12.48 14.65
CA GLY A 210 -21.84 -13.61 15.59
C GLY A 210 -20.48 -14.33 15.71
N GLU A 211 -19.40 -13.73 15.20
CA GLU A 211 -18.05 -14.28 15.23
C GLU A 211 -17.07 -13.29 15.91
N PRO A 212 -17.19 -13.01 17.22
CA PRO A 212 -16.39 -12.01 17.90
C PRO A 212 -14.90 -12.36 17.92
N ALA A 213 -14.05 -11.36 17.79
CA ALA A 213 -12.61 -11.52 17.96
C ALA A 213 -12.28 -11.81 19.44
N ARG A 214 -11.63 -12.94 19.71
CA ARG A 214 -11.36 -13.46 21.06
C ARG A 214 -9.90 -13.41 21.46
N SER A 215 -8.97 -13.40 20.49
CA SER A 215 -7.53 -13.34 20.79
C SER A 215 -6.81 -12.25 20.04
N THR A 216 -5.81 -11.72 20.72
CA THR A 216 -4.84 -10.78 20.18
C THR A 216 -3.56 -10.92 21.00
N PHE A 217 -2.44 -10.91 20.32
CA PHE A 217 -1.13 -11.17 20.92
C PHE A 217 -0.22 -9.95 20.74
N GLU A 218 0.66 -9.69 21.67
CA GLU A 218 1.89 -8.96 21.39
C GLU A 218 2.83 -9.81 20.53
N ALA A 219 3.75 -9.19 19.78
CA ALA A 219 4.64 -9.95 18.87
C ALA A 219 5.42 -11.05 19.62
N GLY A 220 5.97 -10.76 20.78
CA GLY A 220 6.68 -11.75 21.63
C GLY A 220 5.77 -12.84 22.20
N GLU A 221 4.50 -12.54 22.49
CA GLU A 221 3.55 -13.52 23.00
C GLU A 221 3.16 -14.56 21.95
N ALA A 222 2.98 -14.14 20.69
CA ALA A 222 2.71 -15.06 19.59
C ALA A 222 3.89 -16.01 19.34
N GLU A 223 5.11 -15.50 19.41
CA GLU A 223 6.33 -16.30 19.30
C GLU A 223 6.48 -17.28 20.47
N ALA A 224 6.22 -16.83 21.69
CA ALA A 224 6.25 -17.66 22.89
C ALA A 224 5.16 -18.76 22.85
N LEU A 225 3.97 -18.44 22.31
CA LEU A 225 2.90 -19.43 22.10
C LEU A 225 3.37 -20.55 21.16
N LEU A 226 3.96 -20.20 20.03
CA LEU A 226 4.49 -21.18 19.09
C LEU A 226 5.59 -22.04 19.76
N ALA A 227 6.55 -21.41 20.43
CA ALA A 227 7.66 -22.12 21.08
C ALA A 227 7.18 -23.12 22.14
N ARG A 228 6.24 -22.73 23.02
CA ARG A 228 5.74 -23.63 24.10
C ARG A 228 4.83 -24.74 23.58
N THR A 229 4.33 -24.61 22.35
CA THR A 229 3.57 -25.66 21.65
C THR A 229 4.45 -26.52 20.74
N GLY A 230 5.77 -26.29 20.74
CA GLY A 230 6.76 -27.10 20.00
C GLY A 230 6.95 -26.68 18.53
N TRP A 231 6.52 -25.46 18.18
CA TRP A 231 6.72 -24.84 16.88
C TRP A 231 7.77 -23.73 17.00
N HIS A 232 8.80 -23.74 16.17
CA HIS A 232 9.93 -22.82 16.25
C HIS A 232 10.04 -21.98 14.99
N LEU A 233 10.21 -20.68 15.17
CA LEU A 233 10.49 -19.77 14.05
C LEU A 233 11.96 -19.95 13.63
N PRO A 234 12.25 -20.02 12.31
CA PRO A 234 13.61 -20.21 11.84
C PRO A 234 14.51 -19.03 12.20
N ALA A 235 15.69 -19.34 12.73
CA ALA A 235 16.68 -18.36 13.21
C ALA A 235 17.58 -17.77 12.09
N GLY A 236 17.49 -18.24 10.85
CA GLY A 236 18.39 -17.85 9.77
C GLY A 236 17.80 -17.95 8.36
N ALA A 237 18.54 -17.47 7.35
CA ALA A 237 18.17 -17.59 5.95
C ALA A 237 18.42 -19.03 5.47
N GLY A 238 17.36 -19.74 5.07
CA GLY A 238 17.44 -20.93 4.22
C GLY A 238 17.16 -20.57 2.77
N ASP A 239 17.70 -21.35 1.85
CA ASP A 239 17.49 -21.14 0.40
C ASP A 239 16.01 -21.09 0.04
N GLY A 240 15.59 -20.05 -0.67
CA GLY A 240 14.21 -19.81 -1.10
C GLY A 240 13.29 -19.11 -0.08
N GLN A 241 13.80 -18.69 1.09
CA GLN A 241 13.04 -17.90 2.08
C GLN A 241 13.14 -16.39 1.78
N PRO A 242 12.14 -15.58 2.19
CA PRO A 242 12.24 -14.12 2.11
C PRO A 242 13.50 -13.60 2.80
N THR A 243 14.03 -12.47 2.34
CA THR A 243 15.13 -11.77 3.02
C THR A 243 14.79 -11.49 4.48
N ALA A 244 15.78 -11.22 5.34
CA ALA A 244 15.56 -10.91 6.75
C ALA A 244 14.49 -9.79 6.92
N ASP A 245 14.60 -8.72 6.16
CA ASP A 245 13.63 -7.60 6.12
C ASP A 245 12.22 -8.04 5.68
N GLY A 246 12.11 -8.90 4.68
CA GLY A 246 10.83 -9.47 4.24
C GLY A 246 10.15 -10.33 5.32
N ARG A 247 10.93 -11.08 6.10
CA ARG A 247 10.42 -11.87 7.23
C ARG A 247 9.94 -11.00 8.38
N ASP A 248 10.66 -9.96 8.71
CA ASP A 248 10.28 -9.03 9.77
C ASP A 248 8.99 -8.27 9.41
N ARG A 249 8.81 -7.90 8.16
CA ARG A 249 7.54 -7.33 7.67
C ARG A 249 6.36 -8.31 7.78
N LEU A 250 6.57 -9.58 7.44
CA LEU A 250 5.53 -10.61 7.57
C LEU A 250 5.21 -10.87 9.05
N ARG A 251 6.22 -10.95 9.92
CA ARG A 251 6.03 -11.05 11.38
C ARG A 251 5.27 -9.85 11.94
N ALA A 252 5.62 -8.64 11.55
CA ALA A 252 4.91 -7.41 11.94
C ALA A 252 3.45 -7.37 11.45
N ALA A 253 3.13 -8.12 10.38
CA ALA A 253 1.77 -8.32 9.89
C ALA A 253 1.04 -9.49 10.57
N GLY A 254 1.68 -10.21 11.49
CA GLY A 254 1.13 -11.39 12.15
C GLY A 254 1.10 -12.64 11.26
N LEU A 255 1.94 -12.72 10.23
CA LEU A 255 2.08 -13.85 9.33
C LEU A 255 3.34 -14.64 9.69
N LEU A 256 3.17 -15.80 10.30
CA LEU A 256 4.25 -16.57 10.88
C LEU A 256 4.38 -17.93 10.18
N LEU A 257 5.62 -18.33 9.87
CA LEU A 257 5.95 -19.68 9.41
C LEU A 257 6.92 -20.30 10.41
N ALA A 258 6.48 -21.36 11.08
CA ALA A 258 7.23 -22.11 12.06
C ALA A 258 7.48 -23.54 11.60
N SER A 259 8.47 -24.21 12.18
CA SER A 259 8.83 -25.60 11.90
C SER A 259 8.96 -26.39 13.18
N VAL A 260 8.91 -27.71 13.04
CA VAL A 260 9.24 -28.62 14.14
C VAL A 260 10.74 -28.50 14.42
N GLY A 261 11.10 -28.14 15.66
CA GLY A 261 12.49 -28.01 16.09
C GLY A 261 13.24 -29.36 16.07
N PRO A 262 14.57 -29.35 16.04
CA PRO A 262 15.35 -30.58 16.19
C PRO A 262 15.03 -31.24 17.52
N THR A 263 14.80 -32.54 17.49
CA THR A 263 14.55 -33.37 18.69
C THR A 263 15.80 -33.39 19.57
N THR A 264 15.82 -32.61 20.64
CA THR A 264 16.79 -32.76 21.70
C THR A 264 16.30 -33.89 22.59
N PRO A 265 17.09 -34.97 22.83
CA PRO A 265 16.67 -36.04 23.71
C PRO A 265 16.45 -35.51 25.12
N ALA A 266 15.31 -35.83 25.71
CA ALA A 266 14.93 -35.42 27.06
C ALA A 266 15.90 -35.94 28.10
N ARG A 267 16.55 -35.03 28.82
CA ARG A 267 17.28 -35.36 30.05
C ARG A 267 16.28 -35.69 31.16
N PRO A 268 16.48 -36.77 31.93
CA PRO A 268 15.54 -37.13 33.00
C PRO A 268 15.57 -36.07 34.11
N GLN A 269 14.41 -35.56 34.45
CA GLN A 269 14.24 -34.62 35.55
C GLN A 269 14.39 -35.33 36.88
N SER A 270 15.44 -34.99 37.65
CA SER A 270 15.60 -35.32 39.04
C SER A 270 14.60 -34.53 39.90
N ARG A 271 13.82 -35.26 40.69
CA ARG A 271 12.90 -34.72 41.70
C ARG A 271 13.66 -33.86 42.71
N ARG A 272 13.21 -32.62 42.94
CA ARG A 272 13.56 -31.80 44.12
C ARG A 272 12.34 -31.65 45.05
N PRO A 273 12.57 -31.59 46.34
CA PRO A 273 11.48 -31.68 47.34
C PRO A 273 10.79 -30.33 47.58
N GLN A 274 9.52 -30.44 47.94
CA GLN A 274 8.63 -29.34 48.34
C GLN A 274 9.15 -28.57 49.54
N SER A 275 9.22 -27.25 49.50
CA SER A 275 9.37 -26.37 50.64
C SER A 275 8.12 -25.48 50.77
N ARG A 276 7.70 -25.40 52.06
CA ARG A 276 6.47 -24.73 52.55
C ARG A 276 6.45 -23.23 52.23
N GLN A 277 5.28 -22.74 51.92
CA GLN A 277 4.94 -21.32 51.85
C GLN A 277 4.78 -20.70 53.25
N PRO A 278 5.18 -19.44 53.46
CA PRO A 278 4.64 -18.60 54.52
C PRO A 278 3.50 -17.70 53.94
N GLN A 279 2.45 -17.61 54.73
CA GLN A 279 1.30 -16.73 54.50
C GLN A 279 1.69 -15.28 54.75
N SER A 280 1.18 -14.35 53.91
CA SER A 280 1.22 -12.91 54.10
C SER A 280 -0.21 -12.32 54.14
N PRO A 281 -0.45 -11.26 54.94
CA PRO A 281 -1.77 -10.83 55.33
C PRO A 281 -2.46 -9.91 54.29
N GLN A 282 -3.78 -9.95 54.29
CA GLN A 282 -4.65 -9.14 53.45
C GLN A 282 -4.68 -7.66 53.90
N PRO A 283 -4.75 -6.69 52.99
CA PRO A 283 -5.13 -5.32 53.32
C PRO A 283 -6.64 -5.10 53.18
N GLN A 284 -7.17 -4.39 54.17
CA GLN A 284 -8.57 -3.98 54.28
C GLN A 284 -8.92 -2.87 53.30
N SER A 285 -10.14 -2.91 52.74
CA SER A 285 -10.74 -1.88 51.90
C SER A 285 -11.30 -0.72 52.68
N PRO A 286 -11.20 0.53 52.22
CA PRO A 286 -11.94 1.66 52.79
C PRO A 286 -13.33 1.83 52.16
N GLN A 287 -14.28 2.21 53.02
CA GLN A 287 -15.69 2.47 52.67
C GLN A 287 -15.88 3.83 51.92
N PRO A 288 -16.97 3.98 51.17
CA PRO A 288 -17.26 5.19 50.39
C PRO A 288 -17.91 6.29 51.24
N GLN A 289 -17.46 7.52 51.06
CA GLN A 289 -18.09 8.73 51.61
C GLN A 289 -19.09 9.35 50.64
N SER A 290 -20.22 9.81 51.16
CA SER A 290 -21.35 10.42 50.47
C SER A 290 -21.07 11.84 49.96
N PRO A 291 -21.76 12.32 48.92
CA PRO A 291 -21.47 13.61 48.29
C PRO A 291 -22.16 14.79 48.97
N GLN A 292 -21.46 15.91 49.06
CA GLN A 292 -22.00 17.22 49.47
C GLN A 292 -22.51 18.05 48.28
N PRO A 293 -23.46 19.00 48.49
CA PRO A 293 -24.19 19.68 47.41
C PRO A 293 -23.43 20.85 46.77
N ARG A 294 -23.68 21.06 45.48
CA ARG A 294 -23.15 22.16 44.66
C ARG A 294 -23.79 23.51 44.98
N PRO A 295 -23.06 24.63 44.94
CA PRO A 295 -23.65 25.97 44.91
C PRO A 295 -23.97 26.45 43.48
N ALA A 296 -24.93 27.37 43.42
CA ALA A 296 -25.63 27.87 42.26
C ALA A 296 -24.75 28.63 41.23
N ALA A 297 -25.20 28.56 39.97
CA ALA A 297 -24.61 29.19 38.82
C ALA A 297 -24.60 30.73 38.92
N ARG A 298 -23.42 31.34 38.69
CA ARG A 298 -23.28 32.75 38.34
C ARG A 298 -23.23 32.91 36.82
N GLN A 299 -24.05 33.84 36.31
CA GLN A 299 -24.06 34.28 34.92
C GLN A 299 -22.73 34.97 34.60
N THR A 300 -22.08 34.55 33.50
CA THR A 300 -20.89 35.21 32.94
C THR A 300 -21.29 36.18 31.81
N PRO A 301 -20.63 37.34 31.67
CA PRO A 301 -20.92 38.29 30.62
C PRO A 301 -20.43 37.86 29.25
N ARG A 302 -21.12 38.28 28.20
CA ARG A 302 -20.80 38.03 26.78
C ARG A 302 -19.37 38.51 26.48
N ARG A 303 -18.60 37.58 25.89
CA ARG A 303 -17.25 37.82 25.35
C ARG A 303 -17.36 38.56 23.99
N PRO A 304 -16.49 39.55 23.70
CA PRO A 304 -16.42 40.21 22.42
C PRO A 304 -15.93 39.24 21.32
N PRO A 305 -16.21 39.52 20.02
CA PRO A 305 -15.84 38.62 18.92
C PRO A 305 -14.30 38.42 18.87
N ALA A 306 -13.92 37.19 18.62
CA ALA A 306 -12.53 36.79 18.51
C ALA A 306 -11.86 37.52 17.30
N PRO A 307 -10.60 37.93 17.43
CA PRO A 307 -9.85 38.46 16.28
C PRO A 307 -9.67 37.35 15.24
N GLU A 308 -9.67 37.76 13.98
CA GLU A 308 -9.35 36.88 12.85
C GLU A 308 -8.04 36.13 13.10
N PRO A 309 -7.93 34.86 12.66
CA PRO A 309 -6.75 34.08 12.89
C PRO A 309 -5.55 34.75 12.18
N SER A 310 -4.66 35.27 12.98
CA SER A 310 -3.34 35.70 12.54
C SER A 310 -2.68 34.55 11.82
N GLN A 311 -2.25 34.79 10.58
CA GLN A 311 -1.44 33.86 9.81
C GLN A 311 -0.22 33.44 10.66
N PRO A 312 0.13 32.17 10.74
CA PRO A 312 1.36 31.77 11.38
C PRO A 312 2.54 32.23 10.51
N SER A 313 3.13 33.35 10.90
CA SER A 313 4.42 33.81 10.41
C SER A 313 5.52 32.97 11.04
N HIS A 314 5.73 31.78 10.50
CA HIS A 314 7.00 31.10 10.50
C HIS A 314 7.53 31.08 9.05
N GLU A 315 7.77 32.28 8.52
CA GLU A 315 8.78 32.47 7.49
C GLU A 315 10.13 32.24 8.16
N LEU A 316 10.65 31.03 8.01
CA LEU A 316 12.09 30.85 7.93
C LEU A 316 12.53 31.68 6.71
N ASN A 317 13.25 32.77 6.92
CA ASN A 317 13.89 33.60 5.92
C ASN A 317 14.91 32.77 5.12
N GLY A 318 14.44 32.02 4.11
CA GLY A 318 15.26 31.22 3.24
C GLY A 318 14.62 31.12 1.87
N ALA A 319 15.39 31.35 0.80
CA ALA A 319 14.97 31.07 -0.58
C ALA A 319 14.51 29.63 -0.69
N LEU A 320 13.44 29.35 -1.50
CA LEU A 320 12.93 27.98 -1.73
C LEU A 320 14.08 27.07 -2.23
N PRO A 321 14.15 25.82 -1.78
CA PRO A 321 15.07 24.84 -2.34
C PRO A 321 14.89 24.72 -3.85
N LEU A 322 15.96 24.47 -4.58
CA LEU A 322 15.89 24.32 -6.04
C LEU A 322 14.91 23.21 -6.46
N SER A 323 14.85 22.12 -5.69
CA SER A 323 13.88 21.04 -5.91
C SER A 323 12.43 21.52 -5.79
N ALA A 324 12.13 22.44 -4.88
CA ALA A 324 10.79 23.02 -4.74
C ALA A 324 10.44 23.93 -5.93
N LEU A 325 11.38 24.73 -6.40
CA LEU A 325 11.20 25.57 -7.59
C LEU A 325 10.93 24.72 -8.84
N LEU A 326 11.71 23.66 -9.05
CA LEU A 326 11.52 22.70 -10.14
C LEU A 326 10.17 21.98 -10.03
N SER A 327 9.81 21.57 -8.81
CA SER A 327 8.52 20.94 -8.54
C SER A 327 7.35 21.83 -8.90
N GLN A 328 7.36 23.09 -8.44
CA GLN A 328 6.27 24.03 -8.68
C GLN A 328 6.10 24.33 -10.18
N ALA A 329 7.21 24.46 -10.92
CA ALA A 329 7.16 24.61 -12.38
C ALA A 329 6.57 23.38 -13.07
N LEU A 330 7.02 22.17 -12.71
CA LEU A 330 6.49 20.93 -13.27
C LEU A 330 5.01 20.73 -12.94
N VAL A 331 4.62 20.98 -11.70
CA VAL A 331 3.23 20.84 -11.25
C VAL A 331 2.32 21.83 -11.97
N ALA A 332 2.72 23.09 -12.10
CA ALA A 332 1.95 24.08 -12.87
C ALA A 332 1.78 23.65 -14.33
N PHE A 333 2.86 23.19 -14.97
CA PHE A 333 2.80 22.69 -16.35
C PHE A 333 1.84 21.50 -16.47
N THR A 334 1.90 20.58 -15.52
CA THR A 334 1.02 19.38 -15.49
C THR A 334 -0.45 19.77 -15.34
N ILE A 335 -0.76 20.73 -14.45
CA ILE A 335 -2.14 21.21 -14.27
C ILE A 335 -2.67 21.83 -15.58
N GLU A 336 -1.90 22.68 -16.24
CA GLU A 336 -2.32 23.29 -17.50
C GLU A 336 -2.53 22.25 -18.60
N PHE A 337 -1.63 21.26 -18.69
CA PHE A 337 -1.76 20.15 -19.63
C PHE A 337 -3.04 19.35 -19.38
N ASP A 338 -3.27 18.99 -18.12
CA ASP A 338 -4.43 18.16 -17.75
C ASP A 338 -5.75 18.90 -17.90
N ASN A 339 -5.80 20.20 -17.56
CA ASN A 339 -6.98 21.05 -17.80
C ASN A 339 -7.32 21.09 -19.29
N GLU A 340 -6.33 21.26 -20.16
CA GLU A 340 -6.53 21.29 -21.60
C GLU A 340 -6.93 19.91 -22.16
N ALA A 341 -6.28 18.85 -21.67
CA ALA A 341 -6.61 17.48 -22.08
C ALA A 341 -8.06 17.13 -21.75
N GLU A 342 -8.53 17.46 -20.57
CA GLU A 342 -9.89 17.20 -20.11
C GLU A 342 -10.93 18.05 -20.85
N HIS A 343 -10.60 19.30 -21.15
CA HIS A 343 -11.48 20.16 -21.94
C HIS A 343 -11.69 19.61 -23.35
N ARG A 344 -10.64 19.05 -23.98
CA ARG A 344 -10.72 18.49 -25.34
C ARG A 344 -11.25 17.07 -25.38
N LEU A 345 -11.06 16.30 -24.34
CA LEU A 345 -11.45 14.90 -24.26
C LEU A 345 -12.14 14.64 -22.92
N ALA A 346 -13.46 14.77 -22.90
CA ALA A 346 -14.24 14.41 -21.73
C ALA A 346 -14.02 12.93 -21.40
N HIS A 347 -13.43 12.68 -20.24
CA HIS A 347 -13.10 11.34 -19.80
C HIS A 347 -14.03 10.93 -18.66
N ARG A 348 -14.77 9.82 -18.86
CA ARG A 348 -15.52 9.18 -17.78
C ARG A 348 -14.61 8.19 -17.08
N THR A 349 -14.30 8.45 -15.82
CA THR A 349 -13.86 7.39 -14.94
C THR A 349 -15.05 6.57 -14.48
N THR A 350 -14.85 5.26 -14.36
CA THR A 350 -15.83 4.40 -13.71
C THR A 350 -16.08 4.94 -12.30
N SER A 351 -17.36 5.30 -12.04
CA SER A 351 -17.81 5.69 -10.71
C SER A 351 -17.37 4.65 -9.67
N HIS A 352 -16.71 5.08 -8.62
CA HIS A 352 -16.46 4.23 -7.48
C HIS A 352 -17.77 4.08 -6.68
N GLY A 353 -18.43 2.95 -6.88
CA GLY A 353 -19.62 2.53 -6.16
C GLY A 353 -20.84 2.41 -7.05
N ALA A 354 -21.58 1.33 -6.87
CA ALA A 354 -22.81 0.99 -7.56
C ALA A 354 -24.00 1.97 -7.30
N SER A 355 -23.74 3.15 -6.73
CA SER A 355 -24.74 4.12 -6.29
C SER A 355 -24.64 5.49 -6.95
N ALA A 356 -23.72 5.71 -7.91
CA ALA A 356 -23.70 6.98 -8.61
C ALA A 356 -24.84 7.00 -9.65
N PRO A 357 -25.70 8.04 -9.68
CA PRO A 357 -26.71 8.22 -10.71
C PRO A 357 -26.09 8.16 -12.10
N ALA A 358 -26.83 7.64 -13.09
CA ALA A 358 -26.34 7.49 -14.46
C ALA A 358 -25.99 8.84 -15.13
N ASP A 359 -26.46 9.92 -14.55
CA ASP A 359 -26.30 11.34 -14.93
C ASP A 359 -25.31 12.10 -14.04
N ALA A 360 -24.64 11.43 -13.08
CA ALA A 360 -23.57 12.05 -12.30
C ALA A 360 -22.48 12.56 -13.25
N ALA A 361 -22.07 13.82 -13.04
CA ALA A 361 -20.97 14.40 -13.80
C ALA A 361 -19.72 13.53 -13.74
N PRO A 362 -19.03 13.30 -14.86
CA PRO A 362 -17.83 12.47 -14.88
C PRO A 362 -16.77 13.10 -13.96
N ALA A 363 -16.26 12.32 -13.00
CA ALA A 363 -15.12 12.71 -12.19
C ALA A 363 -13.85 12.20 -12.87
N PRO A 364 -12.95 13.05 -13.35
CA PRO A 364 -11.71 12.62 -13.98
C PRO A 364 -10.69 12.14 -12.95
N TRP A 365 -9.90 11.22 -13.40
CA TRP A 365 -8.98 10.44 -12.59
C TRP A 365 -7.55 10.56 -13.06
N LEU A 366 -7.28 11.36 -14.09
CA LEU A 366 -6.12 11.14 -14.90
C LEU A 366 -5.21 12.35 -14.88
N VAL A 367 -3.97 12.11 -14.58
CA VAL A 367 -2.91 12.97 -15.00
C VAL A 367 -2.58 12.61 -16.45
N SER A 368 -3.21 13.30 -17.37
CA SER A 368 -3.09 13.07 -18.81
C SER A 368 -1.64 13.23 -19.27
N LEU A 369 -0.86 14.15 -18.69
CA LEU A 369 0.55 14.32 -18.98
C LEU A 369 1.34 13.04 -18.64
N ALA A 370 1.16 12.48 -17.44
CA ALA A 370 1.85 11.25 -17.06
C ALA A 370 1.46 10.06 -17.96
N MET A 371 0.17 9.95 -18.30
CA MET A 371 -0.31 8.89 -19.21
C MET A 371 0.26 9.05 -20.62
N TRP A 372 0.40 10.26 -21.09
CA TRP A 372 1.04 10.55 -22.37
C TRP A 372 2.55 10.18 -22.31
N GLU A 373 3.27 10.72 -21.34
CA GLU A 373 4.73 10.60 -21.28
C GLU A 373 5.22 9.17 -20.99
N ASN A 374 4.52 8.40 -20.17
CA ASN A 374 4.96 7.05 -19.81
C ASN A 374 4.30 5.92 -20.62
N CYS A 375 3.27 6.21 -21.43
CA CYS A 375 2.56 5.17 -22.15
C CYS A 375 2.11 5.60 -23.55
N MET A 376 1.11 6.48 -23.66
CA MET A 376 0.36 6.64 -24.89
C MET A 376 1.14 7.22 -26.08
N ARG A 377 2.21 7.95 -25.82
CA ARG A 377 3.07 8.45 -26.91
C ARG A 377 3.80 7.31 -27.66
N TYR A 378 3.98 6.15 -27.01
CA TYR A 378 4.62 4.96 -27.60
C TYR A 378 3.63 3.95 -28.18
N VAL A 379 2.35 3.99 -27.74
CA VAL A 379 1.29 3.10 -28.22
C VAL A 379 0.66 3.70 -29.46
N THR A 380 1.12 3.27 -30.62
CA THR A 380 0.63 3.73 -31.94
C THR A 380 -0.47 2.83 -32.47
N GLY A 381 -0.81 2.94 -33.77
CA GLY A 381 -1.67 1.98 -34.46
C GLY A 381 -1.07 0.57 -34.56
N GLU A 382 0.28 0.47 -34.51
CA GLU A 382 0.99 -0.80 -34.53
C GLU A 382 1.06 -1.40 -33.11
N PRO A 383 1.02 -2.74 -33.01
CA PRO A 383 1.21 -3.43 -31.74
C PRO A 383 2.60 -3.18 -31.15
N ILE A 384 2.68 -3.10 -29.81
CA ILE A 384 3.94 -3.00 -29.07
C ILE A 384 3.92 -3.99 -27.90
N THR A 385 5.06 -4.62 -27.59
CA THR A 385 5.13 -5.45 -26.38
C THR A 385 5.22 -4.60 -25.12
N VAL A 386 4.82 -5.17 -23.98
CA VAL A 386 4.97 -4.50 -22.67
C VAL A 386 6.44 -4.19 -22.39
N GLY A 387 7.34 -5.12 -22.70
CA GLY A 387 8.77 -4.91 -22.50
C GLY A 387 9.33 -3.78 -23.37
N ASP A 388 8.93 -3.71 -24.65
CA ASP A 388 9.35 -2.61 -25.53
C ASP A 388 8.78 -1.25 -25.08
N LEU A 389 7.53 -1.24 -24.60
CA LEU A 389 6.92 -0.04 -24.04
C LEU A 389 7.70 0.46 -22.83
N GLU A 390 7.96 -0.41 -21.86
CA GLU A 390 8.70 -0.05 -20.63
C GLU A 390 10.15 0.33 -20.93
N ALA A 391 10.80 -0.34 -21.86
CA ALA A 391 12.13 0.03 -22.35
C ALA A 391 12.17 1.43 -22.99
N ARG A 392 11.12 1.81 -23.74
CA ARG A 392 10.99 3.15 -24.33
C ARG A 392 10.65 4.21 -23.28
N ALA A 393 9.72 3.88 -22.36
CA ALA A 393 9.28 4.78 -21.31
C ALA A 393 10.32 4.94 -20.19
N ARG A 394 11.23 3.98 -20.03
CA ARG A 394 12.21 3.91 -18.90
C ARG A 394 11.56 3.89 -17.52
N THR A 395 10.29 3.55 -17.45
CA THR A 395 9.52 3.44 -16.21
C THR A 395 8.36 2.49 -16.40
N GLY A 396 7.89 1.90 -15.32
CA GLY A 396 6.65 1.16 -15.33
C GLY A 396 5.45 2.06 -15.54
N THR A 397 4.45 1.58 -16.26
CA THR A 397 3.20 2.30 -16.50
C THR A 397 2.01 1.59 -15.89
N ASN A 398 0.92 2.32 -15.62
CA ASN A 398 -0.33 1.76 -15.10
C ASN A 398 -1.16 1.14 -16.23
N LEU A 399 -0.71 -0.02 -16.75
CA LEU A 399 -1.36 -0.73 -17.85
C LEU A 399 -2.78 -1.19 -17.51
N ASP A 400 -3.03 -1.61 -16.27
CA ASP A 400 -4.36 -2.03 -15.83
C ASP A 400 -5.35 -0.86 -15.80
N GLY A 401 -4.89 0.32 -15.40
CA GLY A 401 -5.66 1.56 -15.49
C GLY A 401 -6.00 1.89 -16.95
N MET A 402 -4.99 1.90 -17.82
CA MET A 402 -5.14 2.19 -19.24
C MET A 402 -6.11 1.24 -19.95
N ARG A 403 -6.05 -0.06 -19.61
CA ARG A 403 -6.99 -1.08 -20.11
C ARG A 403 -8.40 -0.86 -19.58
N ARG A 404 -8.56 -0.63 -18.27
CA ARG A 404 -9.86 -0.39 -17.62
C ARG A 404 -10.54 0.86 -18.16
N TRP A 405 -9.78 1.88 -18.54
CA TRP A 405 -10.28 3.11 -19.15
C TRP A 405 -10.54 2.96 -20.66
N GLY A 406 -10.23 1.81 -21.22
CA GLY A 406 -10.54 1.50 -22.61
C GLY A 406 -9.60 2.13 -23.63
N TYR A 407 -8.41 2.58 -23.24
CA TYR A 407 -7.42 3.14 -24.17
C TYR A 407 -6.55 2.10 -24.84
N ILE A 408 -6.30 0.97 -24.16
CA ILE A 408 -5.53 -0.12 -24.69
C ILE A 408 -6.23 -1.45 -24.50
N THR A 409 -5.90 -2.43 -25.34
CA THR A 409 -6.10 -3.87 -25.10
C THR A 409 -4.73 -4.52 -24.89
N ILE A 410 -4.73 -5.62 -24.15
CA ILE A 410 -3.53 -6.43 -23.94
C ILE A 410 -3.89 -7.83 -24.34
N ASP A 411 -3.25 -8.30 -25.44
CA ASP A 411 -3.44 -9.64 -25.97
C ASP A 411 -2.35 -10.56 -25.40
N GLY A 412 -2.75 -11.76 -25.06
CA GLY A 412 -1.84 -12.83 -24.69
C GLY A 412 -2.21 -13.52 -23.40
N THR A 413 -2.16 -14.83 -23.43
CA THR A 413 -2.07 -15.74 -22.28
C THR A 413 -0.70 -15.64 -21.59
N ALA A 414 0.04 -14.56 -21.87
CA ALA A 414 1.36 -14.36 -21.34
C ALA A 414 1.29 -14.34 -19.81
N ARG A 415 1.94 -15.34 -19.23
CA ARG A 415 2.25 -15.56 -17.83
C ARG A 415 2.26 -14.22 -17.08
N LYS A 416 1.25 -13.96 -16.24
CA LYS A 416 1.23 -12.79 -15.37
C LYS A 416 2.46 -12.87 -14.48
N VAL A 417 3.41 -11.98 -14.68
CA VAL A 417 4.56 -11.86 -13.81
C VAL A 417 4.09 -11.37 -12.44
N HIS A 418 4.83 -11.72 -11.42
CA HIS A 418 4.66 -11.31 -10.02
C HIS A 418 4.01 -9.91 -9.89
N ASN A 419 2.85 -9.81 -9.23
CA ASN A 419 2.00 -8.62 -9.04
C ASN A 419 0.87 -8.36 -10.06
N GLY A 420 0.45 -9.35 -10.86
CA GLY A 420 -0.67 -9.15 -11.80
C GLY A 420 -0.35 -8.30 -13.03
N ARG A 421 0.91 -7.85 -13.17
CA ARG A 421 1.39 -7.15 -14.37
C ARG A 421 1.43 -8.10 -15.56
N PRO A 422 1.06 -7.61 -16.76
CA PRO A 422 1.29 -8.37 -17.99
C PRO A 422 2.79 -8.69 -18.14
N GLY A 423 3.13 -9.89 -18.61
CA GLY A 423 4.53 -10.23 -18.88
C GLY A 423 5.12 -9.34 -19.98
N ALA A 424 6.44 -9.18 -19.99
CA ALA A 424 7.15 -8.34 -20.98
C ALA A 424 6.80 -8.67 -22.45
N GLY A 425 6.50 -9.93 -22.77
CA GLY A 425 6.07 -10.38 -24.10
C GLY A 425 4.58 -10.17 -24.41
N ALA A 426 3.75 -9.68 -23.47
CA ALA A 426 2.35 -9.39 -23.76
C ALA A 426 2.24 -8.24 -24.75
N VAL A 427 1.31 -8.37 -25.72
CA VAL A 427 1.15 -7.42 -26.81
C VAL A 427 0.07 -6.40 -26.47
N LEU A 428 0.44 -5.14 -26.55
CA LEU A 428 -0.46 -3.99 -26.39
C LEU A 428 -0.93 -3.49 -27.75
N ARG A 429 -2.21 -3.10 -27.79
CA ARG A 429 -2.81 -2.41 -28.94
C ARG A 429 -3.61 -1.21 -28.45
N ALA A 430 -3.50 -0.09 -29.16
CA ALA A 430 -4.40 1.02 -28.95
C ALA A 430 -5.83 0.66 -29.38
N THR A 431 -6.83 1.04 -28.58
CA THR A 431 -8.24 1.02 -29.02
C THR A 431 -8.53 2.26 -29.86
N ALA A 432 -9.72 2.31 -30.49
CA ALA A 432 -10.17 3.53 -31.16
C ALA A 432 -10.25 4.74 -30.20
N ALA A 433 -10.62 4.51 -28.93
CA ALA A 433 -10.60 5.54 -27.90
C ALA A 433 -9.18 5.96 -27.54
N GLY A 434 -8.24 5.01 -27.45
CA GLY A 434 -6.83 5.29 -27.21
C GLY A 434 -6.18 6.10 -28.33
N LEU A 435 -6.49 5.79 -29.59
CA LEU A 435 -5.99 6.56 -30.74
C LEU A 435 -6.54 8.00 -30.71
N ARG A 436 -7.83 8.19 -30.41
CA ARG A 436 -8.42 9.54 -30.25
C ARG A 436 -7.75 10.32 -29.11
N ALA A 437 -7.56 9.67 -27.96
CA ALA A 437 -6.87 10.30 -26.82
C ALA A 437 -5.44 10.71 -27.19
N ARG A 438 -4.71 9.84 -27.89
CA ARG A 438 -3.36 10.11 -28.40
C ARG A 438 -3.33 11.36 -29.31
N GLU A 439 -4.28 11.48 -30.23
CA GLU A 439 -4.34 12.66 -31.12
C GLU A 439 -4.62 13.97 -30.34
N VAL A 440 -5.39 13.90 -29.27
CA VAL A 440 -5.60 15.05 -28.36
C VAL A 440 -4.33 15.38 -27.58
N TRP A 441 -3.68 14.40 -26.97
CA TRP A 441 -2.53 14.63 -26.07
C TRP A 441 -1.24 14.99 -26.80
N ARG A 442 -1.04 14.49 -28.00
CA ARG A 442 0.19 14.68 -28.78
C ARG A 442 0.65 16.15 -28.94
N PRO A 443 -0.24 17.11 -29.26
CA PRO A 443 0.17 18.50 -29.42
C PRO A 443 0.23 19.28 -28.10
N LEU A 444 -0.22 18.75 -26.97
CA LEU A 444 -0.47 19.57 -25.77
C LEU A 444 0.78 20.10 -25.13
N SER A 445 1.88 19.32 -25.05
CA SER A 445 3.14 19.82 -24.48
C SER A 445 3.64 21.07 -25.22
N ALA A 446 3.60 21.06 -26.56
CA ALA A 446 3.98 22.21 -27.37
C ALA A 446 3.00 23.38 -27.20
N LEU A 447 1.70 23.11 -27.09
CA LEU A 447 0.67 24.13 -26.84
C LEU A 447 0.89 24.81 -25.47
N ILE A 448 1.16 24.06 -24.41
CA ILE A 448 1.40 24.64 -23.08
C ILE A 448 2.70 25.44 -23.08
N GLU A 449 3.76 24.95 -23.72
CA GLU A 449 5.00 25.74 -23.90
C GLU A 449 4.75 27.04 -24.67
N GLN A 450 3.90 27.01 -25.69
CA GLN A 450 3.50 28.22 -26.42
C GLN A 450 2.77 29.21 -25.51
N ARG A 451 1.80 28.75 -24.69
CA ARG A 451 1.12 29.59 -23.70
C ARG A 451 2.09 30.17 -22.67
N TRP A 452 3.09 29.42 -22.26
CA TRP A 452 4.14 29.92 -21.35
C TRP A 452 5.01 30.96 -22.02
N ARG A 453 5.35 30.84 -23.33
CA ARG A 453 6.04 31.89 -24.09
C ARG A 453 5.23 33.18 -24.16
N GLU A 454 3.94 33.07 -24.41
CA GLU A 454 3.01 34.21 -24.49
C GLU A 454 2.86 34.90 -23.14
N ARG A 455 2.75 34.12 -22.06
CA ARG A 455 2.53 34.62 -20.70
C ARG A 455 3.77 35.16 -20.04
N PHE A 456 4.87 34.48 -20.14
CA PHE A 456 6.11 34.79 -19.43
C PHE A 456 7.16 35.47 -20.31
N GLY A 457 7.00 35.49 -21.61
CA GLY A 457 7.94 36.00 -22.59
C GLY A 457 8.93 34.93 -23.09
N ALA A 458 9.23 34.96 -24.38
CA ALA A 458 10.15 34.03 -25.04
C ALA A 458 11.53 33.97 -24.42
N ASP A 459 12.10 35.13 -24.08
CA ASP A 459 13.42 35.22 -23.46
C ASP A 459 13.49 34.57 -22.08
N ARG A 460 12.45 34.74 -21.29
CA ARG A 460 12.39 34.12 -19.96
C ARG A 460 12.27 32.60 -20.06
N LEU A 461 11.47 32.10 -21.00
CA LEU A 461 11.37 30.68 -21.23
C LEU A 461 12.67 30.09 -21.79
N GLY A 462 13.37 30.80 -22.65
CA GLY A 462 14.71 30.45 -23.12
C GLY A 462 15.70 30.33 -21.94
N ARG A 463 15.75 31.37 -21.09
CA ARG A 463 16.57 31.33 -19.86
C ARG A 463 16.23 30.20 -18.89
N LEU A 464 15.04 29.67 -18.92
CA LEU A 464 14.66 28.45 -18.16
C LEU A 464 15.13 27.19 -18.90
N ARG A 465 14.92 27.12 -20.20
CA ARG A 465 15.19 25.95 -21.02
C ARG A 465 16.68 25.63 -21.14
N ASP A 466 17.51 26.67 -21.36
CA ASP A 466 18.95 26.51 -21.59
C ASP A 466 19.68 25.81 -20.42
N PRO A 467 19.55 26.26 -19.15
CA PRO A 467 20.19 25.55 -18.04
C PRO A 467 19.58 24.17 -17.77
N LEU A 468 18.27 23.96 -17.98
CA LEU A 468 17.68 22.63 -17.90
C LEU A 468 18.29 21.68 -18.93
N THR A 469 18.43 22.12 -20.17
CA THR A 469 19.08 21.36 -21.26
C THR A 469 20.52 21.04 -20.93
N SER A 470 21.29 22.04 -20.40
CA SER A 470 22.67 21.87 -19.96
C SER A 470 22.80 20.82 -18.83
N VAL A 471 21.90 20.83 -17.87
CA VAL A 471 21.87 19.80 -16.80
C VAL A 471 21.55 18.43 -17.41
N VAL A 472 20.45 18.33 -18.18
CA VAL A 472 19.99 17.06 -18.76
C VAL A 472 21.02 16.40 -19.66
N SER A 473 21.82 17.19 -20.40
CA SER A 473 22.90 16.67 -21.26
C SER A 473 24.02 15.94 -20.48
N ARG A 474 24.11 16.17 -19.18
CA ARG A 474 25.10 15.55 -18.26
C ARG A 474 24.47 14.51 -17.32
N LEU A 475 23.16 14.28 -17.43
CA LEU A 475 22.48 13.24 -16.66
C LEU A 475 22.57 11.88 -17.37
N ASP A 476 22.25 10.82 -16.63
CA ASP A 476 22.09 9.50 -17.21
C ASP A 476 21.01 9.54 -18.31
N PRO A 477 21.34 9.16 -19.56
CA PRO A 477 20.37 9.08 -20.64
C PRO A 477 19.28 8.04 -20.40
N GLY A 478 19.47 7.14 -19.44
CA GLY A 478 18.50 6.13 -18.99
C GLY A 478 17.33 6.68 -18.19
N LEU A 479 17.40 7.91 -17.69
CA LEU A 479 16.29 8.49 -16.93
C LEU A 479 15.02 8.65 -17.76
N PRO A 480 13.82 8.35 -17.19
CA PRO A 480 12.55 8.58 -17.86
C PRO A 480 12.27 10.06 -18.08
N ASP A 481 11.38 10.36 -19.06
CA ASP A 481 10.94 11.71 -19.39
C ASP A 481 9.78 12.20 -18.50
N CYS A 482 9.39 11.41 -17.51
CA CYS A 482 8.35 11.72 -16.54
C CYS A 482 8.76 11.24 -15.16
N LEU A 483 8.14 11.79 -14.13
CA LEU A 483 8.31 11.22 -12.79
C LEU A 483 7.66 9.83 -12.72
N PRO A 484 8.35 8.84 -12.20
CA PRO A 484 7.76 7.53 -11.98
C PRO A 484 6.66 7.60 -10.92
N ILE A 485 5.70 6.67 -11.00
CA ILE A 485 4.65 6.54 -9.98
C ILE A 485 5.31 6.10 -8.67
N LEU A 486 5.11 6.88 -7.62
CA LEU A 486 5.65 6.57 -6.30
C LEU A 486 5.00 5.31 -5.74
N GLY A 487 5.81 4.33 -5.35
CA GLY A 487 5.39 3.12 -4.67
C GLY A 487 5.95 3.06 -3.24
N GLY A 488 5.13 3.31 -2.23
CA GLY A 488 5.60 3.25 -0.85
C GLY A 488 6.31 4.52 -0.37
N ALA A 489 7.34 4.36 0.47
CA ALA A 489 8.05 5.47 1.10
C ALA A 489 9.20 6.05 0.27
N LEU A 490 9.61 5.35 -0.77
CA LEU A 490 10.73 5.71 -1.66
C LEU A 490 10.26 5.65 -3.11
N LEU A 491 10.95 6.35 -4.00
CA LEU A 491 10.83 6.16 -5.45
C LEU A 491 11.24 4.72 -5.75
N SER A 492 10.28 3.83 -5.96
CA SER A 492 10.46 2.39 -5.90
C SER A 492 11.14 1.77 -7.11
N GLN A 493 11.69 2.55 -8.02
CA GLN A 493 12.41 2.02 -9.17
C GLN A 493 13.61 2.91 -9.52
N GLU A 494 14.78 2.48 -9.09
CA GLU A 494 15.96 2.80 -9.89
C GLU A 494 15.72 2.31 -11.32
N PRO A 495 16.13 3.07 -12.35
CA PRO A 495 16.11 2.58 -13.72
C PRO A 495 16.85 1.23 -13.74
N ASP A 496 16.23 0.19 -14.27
CA ASP A 496 16.89 -1.12 -14.39
C ASP A 496 18.18 -0.94 -15.19
N PRO A 497 19.36 -1.13 -14.58
CA PRO A 497 20.64 -0.95 -15.26
C PRO A 497 20.83 -1.93 -16.44
N GLY A 498 20.01 -2.98 -16.51
CA GLY A 498 19.99 -3.95 -17.62
C GLY A 498 19.15 -3.52 -18.82
N LEU A 499 18.41 -2.39 -18.75
CA LEU A 499 17.67 -1.91 -19.93
C LEU A 499 18.62 -1.46 -21.03
N PRO A 500 18.43 -1.93 -22.26
CA PRO A 500 19.27 -1.53 -23.39
C PRO A 500 19.22 -0.01 -23.60
N PRO A 501 20.27 0.61 -24.17
CA PRO A 501 20.25 2.02 -24.51
C PRO A 501 19.02 2.35 -25.33
N ARG A 502 18.44 3.52 -25.11
CA ARG A 502 17.22 3.97 -25.81
C ARG A 502 17.51 4.01 -27.33
N PRO A 503 16.81 3.23 -28.16
CA PRO A 503 16.98 3.36 -29.59
C PRO A 503 16.59 4.78 -30.04
N GLY A 504 17.53 5.54 -30.60
CA GLY A 504 17.28 6.90 -31.07
C GLY A 504 16.98 7.89 -29.93
N GLY A 505 17.90 8.06 -28.97
CA GLY A 505 17.77 9.05 -27.90
C GLY A 505 17.43 10.43 -28.46
N ILE A 506 16.33 11.04 -27.98
CA ILE A 506 15.97 12.42 -28.32
C ILE A 506 17.05 13.31 -27.70
N ALA A 507 17.66 14.16 -28.50
CA ALA A 507 18.62 15.15 -28.02
C ALA A 507 17.94 16.05 -26.96
N PRO A 508 18.63 16.44 -25.88
CA PRO A 508 18.04 17.26 -24.81
C PRO A 508 17.35 18.53 -25.32
N GLU A 509 17.87 19.13 -26.38
CA GLU A 509 17.33 20.34 -27.03
C GLU A 509 15.93 20.11 -27.64
N ALA A 510 15.63 18.87 -28.06
CA ALA A 510 14.35 18.48 -28.66
C ALA A 510 13.34 17.95 -27.64
N LEU A 511 13.72 17.80 -26.38
CA LEU A 511 12.80 17.37 -25.33
C LEU A 511 11.78 18.46 -25.00
N PRO A 512 10.50 18.10 -24.71
CA PRO A 512 9.54 19.05 -24.17
C PRO A 512 9.98 19.56 -22.80
N LEU A 513 9.53 20.75 -22.43
CA LEU A 513 9.88 21.37 -21.15
C LEU A 513 9.51 20.50 -19.94
N SER A 514 8.36 19.82 -20.01
CA SER A 514 7.91 18.85 -19.00
C SER A 514 8.94 17.73 -18.77
N ALA A 515 9.52 17.20 -19.84
CA ALA A 515 10.51 16.13 -19.76
C ALA A 515 11.84 16.63 -19.18
N LEU A 516 12.27 17.86 -19.55
CA LEU A 516 13.45 18.48 -18.96
C LEU A 516 13.28 18.68 -17.46
N LEU A 517 12.17 19.27 -17.03
CA LEU A 517 11.84 19.48 -15.61
C LEU A 517 11.76 18.13 -14.85
N SER A 518 11.10 17.13 -15.44
CA SER A 518 10.96 15.80 -14.82
C SER A 518 12.31 15.11 -14.62
N ARG A 519 13.21 15.14 -15.61
CA ARG A 519 14.53 14.50 -15.51
C ARG A 519 15.40 15.17 -14.44
N VAL A 520 15.41 16.50 -14.40
CA VAL A 520 16.19 17.25 -13.42
C VAL A 520 15.65 16.99 -12.01
N LEU A 521 14.33 17.07 -11.83
CA LEU A 521 13.70 16.80 -10.52
C LEU A 521 13.86 15.35 -10.07
N LEU A 522 13.78 14.39 -11.00
CA LEU A 522 14.01 12.98 -10.71
C LEU A 522 15.45 12.71 -10.28
N CYS A 523 16.44 13.32 -10.95
CA CYS A 523 17.83 13.21 -10.54
C CYS A 523 18.02 13.71 -9.10
N PHE A 524 17.44 14.86 -8.76
CA PHE A 524 17.46 15.38 -7.40
C PHE A 524 16.85 14.40 -6.40
N ALA A 525 15.69 13.85 -6.73
CA ALA A 525 15.00 12.90 -5.88
C ALA A 525 15.79 11.60 -5.64
N LEU A 526 16.42 11.06 -6.68
CA LEU A 526 17.27 9.87 -6.57
C LEU A 526 18.51 10.13 -5.71
N GLU A 527 19.15 11.31 -5.84
CA GLU A 527 20.28 11.68 -4.98
C GLU A 527 19.84 11.82 -3.52
N TYR A 528 18.68 12.43 -3.27
CA TYR A 528 18.11 12.55 -1.92
C TYR A 528 17.80 11.17 -1.30
N GLU A 529 17.13 10.31 -2.03
CA GLU A 529 16.64 9.01 -1.53
C GLU A 529 17.75 7.96 -1.36
N ARG A 530 18.96 8.20 -1.86
CA ARG A 530 20.14 7.37 -1.54
C ARG A 530 20.66 7.59 -0.12
N GLU A 531 20.40 8.74 0.47
CA GLU A 531 20.93 9.17 1.77
C GLU A 531 19.83 9.34 2.83
N ALA A 532 18.56 9.34 2.43
CA ALA A 532 17.42 9.51 3.32
C ALA A 532 16.56 8.26 3.37
N GLU A 533 16.10 7.89 4.57
CA GLU A 533 15.15 6.78 4.77
C GLU A 533 13.72 7.09 4.27
N LEU A 534 13.42 8.36 4.06
CA LEU A 534 12.10 8.86 3.71
C LEU A 534 12.12 9.48 2.31
N SER A 535 11.09 9.16 1.50
CA SER A 535 10.94 9.79 0.18
C SER A 535 10.90 11.31 0.27
N VAL A 536 11.58 11.98 -0.66
CA VAL A 536 11.56 13.45 -0.77
C VAL A 536 10.14 13.98 -0.92
N ALA A 537 9.23 13.25 -1.56
CA ALA A 537 7.84 13.64 -1.69
C ALA A 537 7.12 13.82 -0.34
N VAL A 538 7.42 12.96 0.63
CA VAL A 538 6.88 13.04 1.99
C VAL A 538 7.62 14.11 2.81
N ALA A 539 8.94 14.11 2.73
CA ALA A 539 9.79 15.04 3.49
C ALA A 539 9.54 16.49 3.07
N ALA A 540 9.58 16.79 1.77
CA ALA A 540 9.41 18.13 1.23
C ALA A 540 8.00 18.71 1.45
N ASN A 541 6.97 17.88 1.50
CA ASN A 541 5.62 18.38 1.67
C ASN A 541 5.17 18.34 3.12
N VAL A 542 5.04 17.17 3.73
CA VAL A 542 4.38 17.01 5.04
C VAL A 542 5.37 17.12 6.20
N LEU A 543 6.53 16.43 6.13
CA LEU A 543 7.48 16.42 7.23
C LEU A 543 7.99 17.85 7.56
N ARG A 544 8.33 18.64 6.54
CA ARG A 544 8.88 20.01 6.72
C ARG A 544 7.93 20.97 7.44
N VAL A 545 6.61 20.77 7.36
CA VAL A 545 5.60 21.68 7.94
C VAL A 545 5.07 21.22 9.29
N LEU A 546 5.45 20.03 9.75
CA LEU A 546 5.09 19.57 11.08
C LEU A 546 5.92 20.32 12.14
N GLY A 547 5.22 21.08 12.97
CA GLY A 547 5.85 21.83 14.07
C GLY A 547 5.93 21.04 15.38
N PRO A 548 6.73 21.53 16.36
CA PRO A 548 6.88 20.91 17.67
C PRO A 548 5.59 20.96 18.50
N GLU A 549 4.72 21.96 18.27
CA GLU A 549 3.44 22.12 18.96
C GLU A 549 2.37 21.14 18.49
N GLY A 550 2.66 20.40 17.40
CA GLY A 550 1.73 19.52 16.74
C GLY A 550 0.80 20.26 15.77
N THR A 551 0.44 19.60 14.69
CA THR A 551 -0.40 20.15 13.63
C THR A 551 -1.63 19.27 13.43
N ARG A 552 -2.81 19.87 13.32
CA ARG A 552 -4.02 19.11 13.01
C ARG A 552 -3.94 18.62 11.57
N PRO A 553 -4.21 17.34 11.28
CA PRO A 553 -4.17 16.80 9.91
C PRO A 553 -5.01 17.59 8.89
N ARG A 554 -6.13 18.19 9.33
CA ARG A 554 -6.99 19.02 8.47
C ARG A 554 -6.37 20.34 8.05
N ASP A 555 -5.37 20.83 8.77
CA ASP A 555 -4.73 22.13 8.55
C ASP A 555 -3.46 21.99 7.68
N LEU A 556 -2.97 20.76 7.44
CA LEU A 556 -1.79 20.48 6.64
C LEU A 556 -1.96 20.69 5.12
N PRO A 557 -3.14 20.50 4.49
CA PRO A 557 -3.28 20.73 3.05
C PRO A 557 -2.91 22.15 2.60
N ALA A 558 -3.20 23.17 3.41
CA ALA A 558 -2.91 24.55 3.06
C ALA A 558 -1.42 24.86 2.95
N PRO A 559 -0.56 24.59 3.98
CA PRO A 559 0.88 24.88 3.92
C PRO A 559 1.67 23.87 3.07
N THR A 560 1.10 22.70 2.72
CA THR A 560 1.78 21.72 1.88
C THR A 560 1.48 21.91 0.40
N GLY A 561 0.37 22.55 0.05
CA GLY A 561 -0.14 22.59 -1.31
C GLY A 561 -0.67 21.24 -1.81
N THR A 562 -0.92 20.29 -0.89
CA THR A 562 -1.31 18.92 -1.23
C THR A 562 -2.73 18.61 -0.74
N SER A 563 -3.35 17.55 -1.28
CA SER A 563 -4.70 17.16 -0.90
C SER A 563 -4.77 16.49 0.47
N LYS A 564 -5.99 16.38 1.00
CA LYS A 564 -6.25 15.63 2.24
C LYS A 564 -5.82 14.17 2.16
N GLU A 565 -5.95 13.58 0.99
CA GLU A 565 -5.60 12.19 0.73
C GLU A 565 -4.09 12.00 0.73
N SER A 566 -3.36 12.90 0.07
CA SER A 566 -1.89 12.91 0.08
C SER A 566 -1.34 13.14 1.48
N VAL A 567 -1.90 14.09 2.21
CA VAL A 567 -1.55 14.32 3.63
C VAL A 567 -1.79 13.06 4.47
N ARG A 568 -2.96 12.42 4.32
CA ARG A 568 -3.28 11.19 5.05
C ARG A 568 -2.31 10.06 4.73
N TRP A 569 -1.95 9.90 3.46
CA TRP A 569 -0.98 8.91 3.02
C TRP A 569 0.41 9.18 3.60
N ALA A 570 0.88 10.42 3.53
CA ALA A 570 2.16 10.83 4.10
C ALA A 570 2.20 10.66 5.63
N LEU A 571 1.18 11.11 6.35
CA LEU A 571 1.08 10.91 7.81
C LEU A 571 1.09 9.42 8.17
N GLY A 572 0.44 8.58 7.35
CA GLY A 572 0.49 7.13 7.53
C GLY A 572 1.89 6.54 7.36
N ILE A 573 2.73 7.11 6.49
CA ILE A 573 4.16 6.73 6.36
C ILE A 573 4.94 7.20 7.57
N LEU A 574 4.82 8.48 7.93
CA LEU A 574 5.54 9.06 9.06
C LEU A 574 5.23 8.34 10.38
N THR A 575 3.97 8.01 10.63
CA THR A 575 3.56 7.29 11.84
C THR A 575 4.07 5.85 11.87
N ARG A 576 4.04 5.15 10.72
CA ARG A 576 4.59 3.77 10.64
C ARG A 576 6.11 3.73 10.79
N GLY A 577 6.81 4.79 10.36
CA GLY A 577 8.25 4.93 10.50
C GLY A 577 8.71 5.46 11.85
N ASP A 578 7.78 5.66 12.81
CA ASP A 578 8.07 6.30 14.10
C ASP A 578 8.69 7.71 13.98
N LEU A 579 8.30 8.43 12.91
CA LEU A 579 8.74 9.81 12.66
C LEU A 579 7.71 10.84 13.17
N ALA A 580 6.45 10.42 13.32
CA ALA A 580 5.38 11.24 13.86
C ALA A 580 4.42 10.43 14.72
N ALA A 581 3.84 11.05 15.74
CA ALA A 581 2.83 10.45 16.60
C ALA A 581 1.55 11.30 16.58
N GLU A 582 0.39 10.62 16.66
CA GLU A 582 -0.90 11.27 16.85
C GLU A 582 -1.22 11.37 18.35
N GLU A 583 -1.55 12.56 18.81
CA GLU A 583 -1.93 12.84 20.19
C GLU A 583 -3.32 13.50 20.24
N PRO A 584 -4.04 13.43 21.39
CA PRO A 584 -5.24 14.24 21.58
C PRO A 584 -4.93 15.73 21.40
N ASP A 585 -5.83 16.45 20.73
CA ASP A 585 -5.69 17.90 20.55
C ASP A 585 -5.89 18.63 21.91
N PRO A 586 -4.86 19.28 22.47
CA PRO A 586 -4.98 19.96 23.76
C PRO A 586 -5.94 21.16 23.73
N ALA A 587 -6.24 21.70 22.56
CA ALA A 587 -7.11 22.85 22.36
C ALA A 587 -8.55 22.48 21.98
N ALA A 588 -8.88 21.17 21.88
CA ALA A 588 -10.21 20.72 21.50
C ALA A 588 -10.63 19.46 22.26
N SER A 589 -11.88 19.39 22.71
CA SER A 589 -12.44 18.22 23.41
C SER A 589 -12.52 16.97 22.52
N ARG A 590 -12.47 17.13 21.22
CA ARG A 590 -12.44 16.06 20.22
C ARG A 590 -11.53 16.49 19.07
N GLY A 591 -10.51 15.74 18.80
CA GLY A 591 -9.56 16.00 17.73
C GLY A 591 -8.21 15.39 18.03
N LYS A 592 -7.34 15.37 17.00
CA LYS A 592 -5.97 14.91 17.11
C LYS A 592 -5.04 15.92 16.47
N VAL A 593 -3.86 16.03 17.02
CA VAL A 593 -2.69 16.70 16.44
C VAL A 593 -1.64 15.64 16.10
N THR A 594 -0.86 15.90 15.08
CA THR A 594 0.31 15.10 14.73
C THR A 594 1.57 15.88 15.13
N ARG A 595 2.45 15.24 15.91
CA ARG A 595 3.75 15.77 16.33
C ARG A 595 4.87 14.94 15.74
N LEU A 596 5.99 15.58 15.53
CA LEU A 596 7.23 14.84 15.24
C LEU A 596 7.71 14.12 16.50
N THR A 597 8.17 12.90 16.34
CA THR A 597 8.99 12.21 17.33
C THR A 597 10.43 12.77 17.31
N PRO A 598 11.31 12.44 18.26
CA PRO A 598 12.72 12.80 18.17
C PRO A 598 13.37 12.35 16.84
N ARG A 599 13.06 11.13 16.35
CA ARG A 599 13.46 10.67 15.01
C ARG A 599 12.88 11.52 13.88
N GLY A 600 11.66 11.99 14.04
CA GLY A 600 11.01 12.87 13.07
C GLY A 600 11.66 14.24 12.99
N VAL A 601 12.11 14.79 14.12
CA VAL A 601 12.87 16.03 14.19
C VAL A 601 14.23 15.86 13.49
N ASP A 602 14.92 14.74 13.72
CA ASP A 602 16.18 14.42 13.04
C ASP A 602 15.98 14.28 11.52
N ALA A 603 14.91 13.58 11.10
CA ALA A 603 14.57 13.45 9.68
C ALA A 603 14.21 14.82 9.04
N GLN A 604 13.53 15.71 9.76
CA GLN A 604 13.23 17.06 9.29
C GLN A 604 14.52 17.89 9.13
N ARG A 605 15.44 17.81 10.09
CA ARG A 605 16.76 18.45 10.00
C ARG A 605 17.55 17.90 8.81
N LEU A 606 17.61 16.58 8.66
CA LEU A 606 18.25 15.91 7.52
C LEU A 606 17.69 16.41 6.19
N TYR A 607 16.36 16.58 6.08
CA TYR A 607 15.75 17.11 4.86
C TYR A 607 16.33 18.47 4.47
N HIS A 608 16.48 19.40 5.43
CA HIS A 608 17.01 20.71 5.16
C HIS A 608 18.52 20.68 4.83
N GLU A 609 19.28 19.90 5.58
CA GLU A 609 20.72 19.76 5.38
C GLU A 609 21.03 19.07 4.04
N LEU A 610 20.34 17.98 3.73
CA LEU A 610 20.59 17.18 2.54
C LEU A 610 20.16 17.90 1.25
N THR A 611 19.03 18.63 1.28
CA THR A 611 18.61 19.42 0.12
C THR A 611 19.64 20.51 -0.20
N ALA A 612 20.17 21.20 0.80
CA ALA A 612 21.23 22.19 0.62
C ALA A 612 22.56 21.56 0.16
N GLU A 613 22.89 20.37 0.67
CA GLU A 613 24.07 19.60 0.29
C GLU A 613 24.03 19.16 -1.16
N ILE A 614 22.88 18.65 -1.63
CA ILE A 614 22.69 18.27 -3.03
C ILE A 614 22.85 19.48 -3.94
N GLU A 615 22.30 20.63 -3.57
CA GLU A 615 22.48 21.87 -4.33
C GLU A 615 23.95 22.28 -4.43
N ARG A 616 24.76 22.15 -3.36
CA ARG A 616 26.19 22.38 -3.37
C ARG A 616 26.92 21.40 -4.30
N ARG A 617 26.62 20.09 -4.20
CA ARG A 617 27.19 19.09 -5.12
C ARG A 617 26.85 19.38 -6.59
N TRP A 618 25.66 19.92 -6.83
CA TRP A 618 25.25 20.33 -8.18
C TRP A 618 26.04 21.55 -8.70
N HIS A 619 26.47 22.48 -7.85
CA HIS A 619 27.39 23.55 -8.23
C HIS A 619 28.70 22.98 -8.79
N ASP A 620 29.24 21.95 -8.15
CA ASP A 620 30.47 21.30 -8.60
C ASP A 620 30.25 20.50 -9.88
N ARG A 621 29.17 19.74 -9.96
CA ARG A 621 28.86 18.86 -11.08
C ARG A 621 28.43 19.60 -12.35
N PHE A 622 27.56 20.60 -12.24
CA PHE A 622 26.93 21.29 -13.36
C PHE A 622 27.50 22.72 -13.58
N THR A 623 28.38 23.16 -12.79
CA THR A 623 28.97 24.50 -12.64
C THR A 623 28.08 25.51 -11.89
N PRO A 624 28.66 26.43 -11.11
CA PRO A 624 27.90 27.47 -10.41
C PRO A 624 27.04 28.34 -11.33
N ALA A 625 27.53 28.61 -12.54
CA ALA A 625 26.80 29.42 -13.53
C ALA A 625 25.47 28.76 -13.96
N VAL A 626 25.47 27.45 -14.21
CA VAL A 626 24.28 26.70 -14.65
C VAL A 626 23.24 26.60 -13.52
N THR A 627 23.67 26.28 -12.31
CA THR A 627 22.78 26.19 -11.16
C THR A 627 22.18 27.52 -10.75
N ALA A 628 23.00 28.60 -10.78
CA ALA A 628 22.54 29.96 -10.54
C ALA A 628 21.55 30.44 -11.63
N ALA A 629 21.84 30.14 -12.92
CA ALA A 629 20.96 30.49 -14.02
C ALA A 629 19.61 29.75 -13.89
N LEU A 630 19.62 28.45 -13.48
CA LEU A 630 18.42 27.67 -13.27
C LEU A 630 17.54 28.25 -12.14
N ARG A 631 18.16 28.60 -11.01
CA ARG A 631 17.48 29.26 -9.89
C ARG A 631 16.91 30.61 -10.31
N ALA A 632 17.73 31.48 -10.94
CA ALA A 632 17.32 32.81 -11.40
C ALA A 632 16.17 32.75 -12.44
N ALA A 633 16.06 31.69 -13.21
CA ALA A 633 14.96 31.48 -14.14
C ALA A 633 13.66 31.01 -13.46
N LEU A 634 13.76 30.18 -12.42
CA LEU A 634 12.60 29.58 -11.73
C LEU A 634 11.99 30.49 -10.65
N GLU A 635 12.82 31.17 -9.85
CA GLU A 635 12.34 32.02 -8.75
C GLU A 635 11.31 33.07 -9.20
N PRO A 636 11.51 33.86 -10.29
CA PRO A 636 10.52 34.83 -10.72
C PRO A 636 9.19 34.25 -11.20
N LEU A 637 9.13 32.92 -11.44
CA LEU A 637 7.90 32.21 -11.81
C LEU A 637 7.17 31.68 -10.59
N ALA A 638 7.92 31.20 -9.59
CA ALA A 638 7.39 30.51 -8.41
C ALA A 638 7.12 31.43 -7.21
N VAL A 639 7.75 32.60 -7.16
CA VAL A 639 7.65 33.54 -6.03
C VAL A 639 6.84 34.77 -6.42
N GLY A 640 5.94 35.22 -5.53
CA GLY A 640 5.06 36.35 -5.72
C GLY A 640 3.70 36.16 -5.07
N GLN A 641 2.82 37.17 -5.10
CA GLN A 641 1.48 37.09 -4.52
C GLN A 641 0.43 37.62 -5.52
N PRO A 642 -0.25 36.75 -6.29
CA PRO A 642 0.02 35.32 -6.46
C PRO A 642 1.30 35.08 -7.29
N PRO A 643 1.94 33.90 -7.16
CA PRO A 643 3.06 33.54 -8.03
C PRO A 643 2.63 33.50 -9.50
N PRO A 644 3.48 33.93 -10.47
CA PRO A 644 3.12 33.91 -11.89
C PRO A 644 2.67 32.55 -12.44
N LEU A 645 3.19 31.44 -11.88
CA LEU A 645 2.75 30.08 -12.25
C LEU A 645 1.26 29.84 -12.03
N PHE A 646 0.61 30.59 -11.12
CA PHE A 646 -0.83 30.44 -10.87
C PHE A 646 -1.71 31.01 -11.99
N ALA A 647 -1.20 31.82 -12.88
CA ALA A 647 -1.98 32.43 -13.95
C ALA A 647 -2.53 31.43 -14.99
N GLY A 648 -1.94 30.24 -15.08
CA GLY A 648 -2.34 29.21 -16.06
C GLY A 648 -3.06 28.00 -15.49
N ILE A 649 -3.14 27.88 -14.16
CA ILE A 649 -3.66 26.66 -13.53
C ILE A 649 -5.18 26.69 -13.32
N GLU A 650 -5.88 27.76 -13.73
CA GLU A 650 -7.32 27.83 -13.66
C GLU A 650 -7.97 26.78 -14.58
N PRO A 651 -8.87 25.92 -14.05
CA PRO A 651 -9.60 24.98 -14.89
C PRO A 651 -10.64 25.70 -15.76
N TYR A 652 -11.06 25.07 -16.84
CA TYR A 652 -12.19 25.53 -17.61
C TYR A 652 -13.46 25.52 -16.75
N PRO A 653 -14.38 26.51 -16.89
CA PRO A 653 -15.55 26.66 -16.01
C PRO A 653 -16.51 25.45 -16.03
N ASP A 654 -16.57 24.74 -17.14
CA ASP A 654 -17.34 23.51 -17.34
C ASP A 654 -16.61 22.24 -16.88
N ASN A 655 -15.37 22.37 -16.47
CA ASN A 655 -14.59 21.25 -15.96
C ASN A 655 -14.94 21.02 -14.47
N TRP A 656 -15.02 19.76 -14.08
CA TRP A 656 -15.27 19.37 -12.69
C TRP A 656 -14.23 19.96 -11.71
N ARG A 657 -13.00 20.21 -12.14
CA ARG A 657 -11.96 20.88 -11.33
C ARG A 657 -12.34 22.29 -10.91
N ALA A 658 -13.26 22.93 -11.61
CA ALA A 658 -13.79 24.23 -11.20
C ALA A 658 -14.50 24.16 -9.84
N SER A 659 -15.01 22.99 -9.46
CA SER A 659 -15.62 22.74 -8.15
C SER A 659 -14.61 22.37 -7.04
N VAL A 660 -13.36 22.10 -7.39
CA VAL A 660 -12.30 21.72 -6.44
C VAL A 660 -11.60 22.98 -5.92
N ARG A 661 -11.41 23.03 -4.59
CA ARG A 661 -10.69 24.17 -3.98
C ARG A 661 -9.26 24.23 -4.52
N ARG A 662 -8.92 25.34 -5.14
CA ARG A 662 -7.59 25.63 -5.63
C ARG A 662 -6.60 25.71 -4.45
N PRO A 663 -5.41 25.11 -4.55
CA PRO A 663 -4.38 25.29 -3.54
C PRO A 663 -3.87 26.75 -3.53
N GLY A 664 -3.50 27.25 -2.35
CA GLY A 664 -2.88 28.58 -2.21
C GLY A 664 -1.37 28.58 -2.54
N ILE A 665 -0.77 27.40 -2.49
CA ILE A 665 0.64 27.18 -2.86
C ILE A 665 0.73 25.89 -3.68
N LEU A 666 1.79 25.76 -4.48
CA LEU A 666 2.12 24.53 -5.18
C LEU A 666 3.05 23.65 -4.31
N PRO A 667 2.95 22.32 -4.40
CA PRO A 667 3.73 21.41 -3.56
C PRO A 667 5.23 21.54 -3.84
N HIS A 668 6.04 21.29 -2.80
CA HIS A 668 7.50 21.28 -2.90
C HIS A 668 8.07 20.03 -3.58
N PHE A 669 7.24 18.99 -3.73
CA PHE A 669 7.50 17.83 -4.57
C PHE A 669 6.16 17.20 -4.99
N PRO A 670 5.98 16.77 -6.25
CA PRO A 670 4.75 16.07 -6.66
C PRO A 670 4.62 14.75 -5.90
N MET A 671 3.52 14.55 -5.16
CA MET A 671 3.34 13.32 -4.38
C MET A 671 2.77 12.18 -5.21
N VAL A 672 1.62 12.42 -5.80
CA VAL A 672 0.95 11.46 -6.67
C VAL A 672 0.33 12.23 -7.81
N LEU A 673 0.55 11.80 -9.00
CA LEU A 673 0.10 12.50 -10.20
C LEU A 673 -1.09 11.74 -10.83
N HIS A 674 -2.11 11.29 -10.07
CA HIS A 674 -3.05 10.41 -10.73
C HIS A 674 -4.50 10.36 -10.21
N ARG A 675 -4.94 11.26 -9.37
CA ARG A 675 -6.36 11.27 -8.97
C ARG A 675 -6.96 12.66 -8.94
N GLY A 676 -8.20 12.71 -9.37
CA GLY A 676 -9.05 13.84 -9.47
C GLY A 676 -8.89 14.95 -8.44
N GLY A 677 -8.07 15.89 -8.72
CA GLY A 677 -7.71 17.05 -7.94
C GLY A 677 -6.70 17.85 -8.71
N TYR A 678 -6.22 18.90 -8.12
CA TYR A 678 -4.97 19.49 -8.57
C TYR A 678 -3.84 18.48 -8.35
N PRO A 679 -2.79 18.47 -9.18
CA PRO A 679 -1.72 17.48 -9.11
C PRO A 679 -0.85 17.65 -7.88
N ASP A 680 -1.42 17.41 -6.76
CA ASP A 680 -0.79 17.08 -5.50
C ASP A 680 -0.80 15.59 -5.31
N GLY A 681 -1.52 14.95 -6.16
CA GLY A 681 -1.56 13.58 -6.31
C GLY A 681 -2.59 12.81 -5.60
N SER A 682 -3.70 13.19 -5.47
CA SER A 682 -4.72 12.25 -4.98
C SER A 682 -5.88 12.01 -5.92
#